data_b8d85335cd079a9dd67cf45404de16a7
#
_entry.id   b8d85335cd079a9dd67cf45404de16a7
#
_cell.length_a   1.000
_cell.length_b   1.000
_cell.length_c   1.000
_cell.angle_alpha   90.00
_cell.angle_beta   90.00
_cell.angle_gamma   90.00
#
_symmetry.space_group_name_H-M   'P 1'
#
loop_
_entity.id
_entity.type
_entity.pdbx_description
1 polymer ?
#
loop_
_entity_poly.entity_id
_entity_poly.type
_entity_poly.pdbx_seq_one_letter_code
_entity_poly.pdbx_strand_id
1 'polypeptide(L)'
;MDYGKTLHLPQTDFPMRGNLPKREPDFLKFWQDNKIYEKRLKKRDGAPKFILHDGPPYANGKIHIGHALNKVLKDIILKYKTQQGCYTKYVPGWDTHGLPIEHAVIKDTGLNRHEMAPLDLRAKCRDYALARVEEQKKDFIRLGVLGDWDHPYLTLRKPVEVAQIGVFGEMAKKGYIYKGLKTVYWCPHCETALAEAEIEYKDDKSFSIYVKFKSVDLNCHMPKGADPDKVFALIWTTTPWTIPCNVAISANENFEYVWVRIGDEYLLMAKDLVEPTMKAGKVDDYEVLPDVMTGKQLEGLVFKHPFYDRKVPIILGDHVTLEAGTGLVHTAPDHGQDDFDVCKKYASWGLKPLGTVDGTGRYTDKVPGFEGQFVFDTNVPVIKKLAELGALFAKSTFRHQYPHCWRCKEPIIYRATEQWFASVDGFRQKALDAIDTVKWIPSWGHDRIYNMIHDRGDWCISRQRVWGVPIPIFYCEDCGEHIINDETIAHLQKMFAKEGSDTWWMHDVKELMPEGYKCPHCGGTHFRKETDIMDVWFDSGCTHQGVLKNDPDLDYPCEMYLEGSDQHRGWFNSSLLTSVAVNGYAPYKSVLTHGFTVDGEGRKMSKSVGNTVAPQEVIEKYGADVLRLWVSSADYQGDIRLSPKILKQLSDVYRKIRNTFRYLLGNLADFDPAKDAVAYQDMTDLDKWALLRLEQVFEEVTDAYENYQFHVMYHAIHNFCTVDLSAMYLDVIKDRLYTEKADSHIRRSAQSAMYIILDTLVKIVAPVLSFTAEEVWQNMPAVEGKEESVLLTDWPKAHKEYLDADLDARWAQFLSYRRDLTRVLEGARKEHKIGHALDAAVTIYADGEDYDFLSQWQDQLATLLIVSEAKLVKGEAPAEAVAGEDHGDMKVVVAPSTAEKCERCWIHSDTVGSDPNHPTLCARCAAVLSE
;
A
#
# COMPACT_ATOMS: atom_id res chain seq x y z
N MET A 1 -47.37 43.44 -7.49
CA MET A 1 -46.09 43.14 -8.14
C MET A 1 -45.63 41.77 -7.65
N ASP A 2 -45.05 40.91 -8.52
CA ASP A 2 -44.47 39.63 -8.03
C ASP A 2 -43.02 39.93 -7.55
N TYR A 3 -42.90 40.17 -6.26
CA TYR A 3 -41.63 40.55 -5.65
C TYR A 3 -40.57 39.41 -5.67
N GLY A 4 -41.00 38.16 -5.85
CA GLY A 4 -40.07 37.04 -6.04
C GLY A 4 -39.16 37.17 -7.26
N LYS A 5 -39.63 37.86 -8.30
CA LYS A 5 -38.85 38.16 -9.52
C LYS A 5 -37.82 39.28 -9.35
N THR A 6 -37.86 39.99 -8.25
CA THR A 6 -36.91 41.07 -7.91
C THR A 6 -35.75 40.58 -7.04
N LEU A 7 -35.73 39.28 -6.68
CA LEU A 7 -34.69 38.70 -5.89
C LEU A 7 -33.55 38.20 -6.79
N HIS A 8 -32.31 38.35 -6.31
CA HIS A 8 -31.10 37.80 -6.93
C HIS A 8 -30.91 36.36 -6.51
N LEU A 9 -31.74 35.44 -7.02
CA LEU A 9 -31.66 34.05 -6.69
C LEU A 9 -30.46 33.37 -7.39
N PRO A 10 -29.83 32.34 -6.78
CA PRO A 10 -28.70 31.65 -7.36
C PRO A 10 -28.99 31.05 -8.75
N GLN A 11 -28.09 31.30 -9.71
CA GLN A 11 -28.17 30.77 -11.08
C GLN A 11 -26.83 30.11 -11.45
N THR A 12 -26.90 28.89 -11.95
CA THR A 12 -25.69 28.20 -12.41
C THR A 12 -26.04 27.01 -13.30
N ASP A 13 -25.22 26.79 -14.32
CA ASP A 13 -25.28 25.59 -15.16
C ASP A 13 -24.65 24.37 -14.47
N PHE A 14 -23.98 24.54 -13.33
CA PHE A 14 -23.43 23.47 -12.53
C PHE A 14 -24.57 22.60 -11.97
N PRO A 15 -24.67 21.31 -12.38
CA PRO A 15 -25.85 20.52 -12.10
C PRO A 15 -25.96 20.14 -10.61
N MET A 16 -27.21 20.09 -10.13
CA MET A 16 -27.52 19.75 -8.75
C MET A 16 -27.01 18.34 -8.37
N ARG A 17 -27.16 17.36 -9.28
CA ARG A 17 -26.70 15.98 -9.08
C ARG A 17 -25.36 15.78 -9.74
N GLY A 18 -24.37 15.25 -9.02
CA GLY A 18 -23.04 14.95 -9.54
C GLY A 18 -23.07 13.96 -10.69
N ASN A 19 -23.86 12.89 -10.55
CA ASN A 19 -23.98 11.81 -11.57
C ASN A 19 -22.59 11.38 -12.12
N LEU A 20 -21.62 11.27 -11.21
CA LEU A 20 -20.20 11.07 -11.49
C LEU A 20 -19.93 9.91 -12.46
N PRO A 21 -20.52 8.71 -12.30
CA PRO A 21 -20.25 7.59 -13.22
C PRO A 21 -20.46 7.92 -14.70
N LYS A 22 -21.40 8.85 -15.00
CA LYS A 22 -21.73 9.23 -16.38
C LYS A 22 -20.96 10.46 -16.85
N ARG A 23 -20.58 11.36 -15.94
CA ARG A 23 -19.94 12.64 -16.28
C ARG A 23 -18.43 12.60 -16.29
N GLU A 24 -17.83 11.80 -15.41
CA GLU A 24 -16.37 11.66 -15.32
C GLU A 24 -15.72 11.26 -16.66
N PRO A 25 -16.31 10.36 -17.48
CA PRO A 25 -15.75 10.05 -18.79
C PRO A 25 -15.64 11.25 -19.73
N ASP A 26 -16.55 12.25 -19.63
CA ASP A 26 -16.48 13.45 -20.45
C ASP A 26 -15.25 14.31 -20.07
N PHE A 27 -14.93 14.39 -18.76
CA PHE A 27 -13.74 15.09 -18.29
C PHE A 27 -12.46 14.35 -18.66
N LEU A 28 -12.44 13.02 -18.59
CA LEU A 28 -11.30 12.24 -19.10
C LEU A 28 -11.06 12.54 -20.57
N LYS A 29 -12.11 12.55 -21.37
CA LYS A 29 -12.02 12.90 -22.79
C LYS A 29 -11.53 14.34 -22.97
N PHE A 30 -12.04 15.29 -22.19
CA PHE A 30 -11.57 16.67 -22.22
C PHE A 30 -10.07 16.77 -21.93
N TRP A 31 -9.58 16.09 -20.88
CA TRP A 31 -8.14 16.08 -20.55
C TRP A 31 -7.27 15.47 -21.65
N GLN A 32 -7.74 14.40 -22.28
CA GLN A 32 -7.03 13.73 -23.38
C GLN A 32 -7.03 14.60 -24.65
N ASP A 33 -8.20 15.07 -25.09
CA ASP A 33 -8.34 15.89 -26.32
C ASP A 33 -7.52 17.18 -26.24
N ASN A 34 -7.45 17.79 -25.07
CA ASN A 34 -6.72 19.03 -24.83
C ASN A 34 -5.27 18.79 -24.35
N LYS A 35 -4.81 17.54 -24.26
CA LYS A 35 -3.45 17.19 -23.83
C LYS A 35 -3.04 17.85 -22.52
N ILE A 36 -3.91 17.78 -21.51
CA ILE A 36 -3.70 18.47 -20.23
C ILE A 36 -2.44 17.96 -19.53
N TYR A 37 -2.15 16.66 -19.59
CA TYR A 37 -0.94 16.09 -18.99
C TYR A 37 0.34 16.67 -19.62
N GLU A 38 0.42 16.72 -20.95
CA GLU A 38 1.59 17.26 -21.67
C GLU A 38 1.75 18.77 -21.45
N LYS A 39 0.65 19.53 -21.45
CA LYS A 39 0.67 20.97 -21.15
C LYS A 39 1.17 21.24 -19.72
N ARG A 40 0.76 20.39 -18.78
CA ARG A 40 1.19 20.44 -17.39
C ARG A 40 2.71 20.23 -17.27
N LEU A 41 3.28 19.24 -17.96
CA LEU A 41 4.71 19.01 -18.01
C LEU A 41 5.44 20.18 -18.68
N LYS A 42 4.94 20.64 -19.82
CA LYS A 42 5.51 21.79 -20.54
C LYS A 42 5.51 23.06 -19.70
N LYS A 43 4.47 23.32 -18.91
CA LYS A 43 4.40 24.48 -17.99
C LYS A 43 5.50 24.41 -16.92
N ARG A 44 5.96 23.21 -16.56
CA ARG A 44 6.99 22.96 -15.54
C ARG A 44 8.37 22.64 -16.13
N ASP A 45 8.55 22.82 -17.44
CA ASP A 45 9.85 22.58 -18.07
C ASP A 45 10.94 23.46 -17.44
N GLY A 46 12.07 22.83 -17.05
CA GLY A 46 13.15 23.46 -16.32
C GLY A 46 12.93 23.73 -14.84
N ALA A 47 11.75 23.38 -14.29
CA ALA A 47 11.47 23.47 -12.86
C ALA A 47 12.15 22.32 -12.06
N PRO A 48 12.28 22.45 -10.75
CA PRO A 48 12.75 21.35 -9.91
C PRO A 48 11.92 20.09 -10.12
N LYS A 49 12.59 18.95 -10.32
CA LYS A 49 11.91 17.68 -10.54
C LYS A 49 11.43 17.06 -9.23
N PHE A 50 10.26 16.46 -9.27
CA PHE A 50 9.78 15.52 -8.27
C PHE A 50 9.35 14.24 -8.99
N ILE A 51 10.25 13.28 -9.05
CA ILE A 51 10.04 12.01 -9.75
C ILE A 51 9.60 10.94 -8.77
N LEU A 52 8.37 10.47 -8.95
CA LEU A 52 7.83 9.29 -8.28
C LEU A 52 7.93 8.12 -9.27
N HIS A 53 8.83 7.18 -9.00
CA HIS A 53 8.96 5.98 -9.83
C HIS A 53 7.84 4.99 -9.49
N ASP A 54 7.18 4.47 -10.51
CA ASP A 54 6.07 3.54 -10.33
C ASP A 54 6.57 2.12 -10.07
N GLY A 55 6.13 1.49 -8.98
CA GLY A 55 6.31 0.06 -8.80
C GLY A 55 5.39 -0.69 -9.75
N PRO A 56 5.93 -1.63 -10.53
CA PRO A 56 5.19 -2.25 -11.60
C PRO A 56 4.24 -3.34 -11.08
N PRO A 57 2.90 -3.19 -11.21
CA PRO A 57 2.00 -4.30 -10.94
C PRO A 57 2.20 -5.43 -11.95
N TYR A 58 1.90 -6.66 -11.55
CA TYR A 58 1.91 -7.80 -12.46
C TYR A 58 0.80 -7.71 -13.50
N ALA A 59 1.15 -7.95 -14.77
CA ALA A 59 0.21 -8.00 -15.88
C ALA A 59 -0.50 -9.38 -15.95
N ASN A 60 -1.19 -9.79 -14.88
CA ASN A 60 -1.74 -11.15 -14.76
C ASN A 60 -3.21 -11.23 -14.35
N GLY A 61 -3.95 -10.12 -14.41
CA GLY A 61 -5.37 -10.08 -14.08
C GLY A 61 -5.94 -8.68 -14.02
N LYS A 62 -7.18 -8.56 -13.55
CA LYS A 62 -7.85 -7.28 -13.32
C LYS A 62 -7.28 -6.57 -12.09
N ILE A 63 -7.38 -5.25 -12.06
CA ILE A 63 -7.01 -4.48 -10.87
C ILE A 63 -7.94 -4.79 -9.70
N HIS A 64 -7.42 -4.68 -8.50
CA HIS A 64 -8.18 -4.76 -7.25
C HIS A 64 -8.11 -3.45 -6.48
N ILE A 65 -8.87 -3.35 -5.40
CA ILE A 65 -9.00 -2.10 -4.63
C ILE A 65 -7.66 -1.59 -4.08
N GLY A 66 -6.71 -2.49 -3.76
CA GLY A 66 -5.36 -2.11 -3.36
C GLY A 66 -4.57 -1.41 -4.47
N HIS A 67 -4.73 -1.83 -5.73
CA HIS A 67 -4.17 -1.11 -6.88
C HIS A 67 -4.77 0.28 -7.02
N ALA A 68 -6.09 0.42 -6.79
CA ALA A 68 -6.75 1.73 -6.84
C ALA A 68 -6.23 2.65 -5.73
N LEU A 69 -6.08 2.15 -4.48
CA LEU A 69 -5.47 2.87 -3.38
C LEU A 69 -4.09 3.40 -3.78
N ASN A 70 -3.22 2.52 -4.24
CA ASN A 70 -1.84 2.82 -4.60
C ASN A 70 -1.74 3.89 -5.70
N LYS A 71 -2.44 3.69 -6.82
CA LYS A 71 -2.38 4.61 -7.96
C LYS A 71 -3.02 5.97 -7.66
N VAL A 72 -4.08 6.01 -6.88
CA VAL A 72 -4.72 7.27 -6.46
C VAL A 72 -3.81 8.05 -5.51
N LEU A 73 -3.13 7.41 -4.56
CA LEU A 73 -2.16 8.08 -3.69
C LEU A 73 -1.03 8.73 -4.49
N LYS A 74 -0.46 8.00 -5.45
CA LYS A 74 0.58 8.52 -6.36
C LYS A 74 0.08 9.74 -7.13
N ASP A 75 -1.11 9.65 -7.70
CA ASP A 75 -1.70 10.73 -8.49
C ASP A 75 -2.00 11.99 -7.64
N ILE A 76 -2.50 11.83 -6.41
CA ILE A 76 -2.71 12.94 -5.48
C ILE A 76 -1.39 13.67 -5.23
N ILE A 77 -0.33 12.94 -4.90
CA ILE A 77 1.00 13.52 -4.63
C ILE A 77 1.53 14.25 -5.86
N LEU A 78 1.47 13.63 -7.02
CA LEU A 78 1.99 14.21 -8.26
C LEU A 78 1.19 15.44 -8.69
N LYS A 79 -0.13 15.44 -8.54
CA LYS A 79 -0.96 16.63 -8.79
C LYS A 79 -0.60 17.77 -7.86
N TYR A 80 -0.47 17.49 -6.57
CA TYR A 80 -0.07 18.48 -5.58
C TYR A 80 1.33 19.05 -5.89
N LYS A 81 2.33 18.18 -6.08
CA LYS A 81 3.71 18.63 -6.37
C LYS A 81 3.82 19.43 -7.67
N THR A 82 3.00 19.12 -8.67
CA THR A 82 2.95 19.96 -9.87
C THR A 82 2.35 21.34 -9.59
N GLN A 83 1.28 21.43 -8.82
CA GLN A 83 0.71 22.71 -8.40
C GLN A 83 1.71 23.54 -7.58
N GLN A 84 2.57 22.86 -6.79
CA GLN A 84 3.69 23.48 -6.06
C GLN A 84 4.82 23.97 -6.96
N GLY A 85 4.76 23.72 -8.25
CA GLY A 85 5.78 24.19 -9.20
C GLY A 85 6.80 23.16 -9.64
N CYS A 86 6.68 21.89 -9.23
CA CYS A 86 7.61 20.84 -9.62
C CYS A 86 7.29 20.25 -11.00
N TYR A 87 8.32 19.80 -11.71
CA TYR A 87 8.19 18.92 -12.87
C TYR A 87 7.97 17.48 -12.39
N THR A 88 6.85 16.87 -12.79
CA THR A 88 6.40 15.58 -12.25
C THR A 88 6.05 14.59 -13.35
N LYS A 89 7.00 14.24 -14.22
CA LYS A 89 6.77 13.19 -15.21
C LYS A 89 6.54 11.86 -14.51
N TYR A 90 5.39 11.25 -14.76
CA TYR A 90 5.02 9.95 -14.25
C TYR A 90 4.93 8.93 -15.38
N VAL A 91 5.81 7.94 -15.33
CA VAL A 91 5.85 6.83 -16.29
C VAL A 91 5.28 5.59 -15.62
N PRO A 92 4.02 5.22 -15.89
CA PRO A 92 3.43 4.01 -15.32
C PRO A 92 4.15 2.76 -15.81
N GLY A 93 4.24 1.74 -14.95
CA GLY A 93 4.98 0.53 -15.27
C GLY A 93 4.22 -0.75 -15.04
N TRP A 94 4.68 -1.85 -15.68
CA TRP A 94 4.18 -3.20 -15.48
C TRP A 94 5.29 -4.23 -15.44
N ASP A 95 5.15 -5.17 -14.51
CA ASP A 95 5.94 -6.39 -14.47
C ASP A 95 5.26 -7.45 -15.34
N THR A 96 5.96 -7.82 -16.43
CA THR A 96 5.37 -8.59 -17.53
C THR A 96 6.02 -9.95 -17.74
N HIS A 97 6.97 -10.35 -16.89
CA HIS A 97 7.69 -11.61 -16.95
C HIS A 97 7.37 -12.56 -15.78
N GLY A 98 7.97 -13.73 -15.84
CA GLY A 98 8.10 -14.67 -14.75
C GLY A 98 6.91 -15.58 -14.53
N LEU A 99 7.00 -16.34 -13.45
CA LEU A 99 6.01 -17.30 -13.00
C LEU A 99 4.58 -16.77 -12.94
N PRO A 100 4.31 -15.50 -12.52
CA PRO A 100 2.94 -14.98 -12.47
C PRO A 100 2.19 -15.02 -13.79
N ILE A 101 2.87 -14.73 -14.89
CA ILE A 101 2.28 -14.70 -16.24
C ILE A 101 2.22 -16.12 -16.82
N GLU A 102 3.34 -16.85 -16.76
CA GLU A 102 3.41 -18.22 -17.27
C GLU A 102 2.35 -19.12 -16.63
N HIS A 103 2.20 -19.04 -15.30
CA HIS A 103 1.19 -19.82 -14.57
C HIS A 103 -0.24 -19.41 -14.98
N ALA A 104 -0.51 -18.13 -15.18
CA ALA A 104 -1.82 -17.66 -15.63
C ALA A 104 -2.16 -18.20 -17.03
N VAL A 105 -1.21 -18.13 -17.96
CA VAL A 105 -1.37 -18.66 -19.33
C VAL A 105 -1.65 -20.17 -19.30
N ILE A 106 -0.86 -20.94 -18.57
CA ILE A 106 -1.03 -22.40 -18.45
C ILE A 106 -2.42 -22.72 -17.87
N LYS A 107 -2.81 -22.02 -16.80
CA LYS A 107 -4.10 -22.25 -16.14
C LYS A 107 -5.29 -21.91 -17.05
N ASP A 108 -5.23 -20.77 -17.75
CA ASP A 108 -6.35 -20.28 -18.56
C ASP A 108 -6.49 -21.07 -19.87
N THR A 109 -5.40 -21.64 -20.39
CA THR A 109 -5.38 -22.38 -21.68
C THR A 109 -5.37 -23.89 -21.52
N GLY A 110 -5.05 -24.40 -20.32
CA GLY A 110 -4.88 -25.85 -20.08
C GLY A 110 -3.65 -26.47 -20.76
N LEU A 111 -2.68 -25.66 -21.21
CA LEU A 111 -1.49 -26.12 -21.92
C LEU A 111 -0.51 -26.85 -20.97
N ASN A 112 0.16 -27.87 -21.51
CA ASN A 112 1.31 -28.50 -20.87
C ASN A 112 2.62 -27.82 -21.33
N ARG A 113 3.30 -27.17 -20.42
CA ARG A 113 4.53 -26.42 -20.71
C ARG A 113 5.67 -27.31 -21.27
N HIS A 114 5.69 -28.59 -20.86
CA HIS A 114 6.73 -29.54 -21.28
C HIS A 114 6.56 -30.05 -22.72
N GLU A 115 5.38 -29.83 -23.31
CA GLU A 115 5.06 -30.25 -24.69
C GLU A 115 5.17 -29.08 -25.69
N MET A 116 5.50 -27.86 -25.21
CA MET A 116 5.60 -26.67 -26.04
C MET A 116 7.05 -26.32 -26.39
N ALA A 117 7.26 -25.82 -27.59
CA ALA A 117 8.52 -25.16 -27.91
C ALA A 117 8.66 -23.86 -27.08
N PRO A 118 9.86 -23.55 -26.58
CA PRO A 118 10.09 -22.34 -25.75
C PRO A 118 9.58 -21.05 -26.37
N LEU A 119 9.81 -20.83 -27.64
CA LEU A 119 9.38 -19.60 -28.36
C LEU A 119 7.85 -19.49 -28.46
N ASP A 120 7.15 -20.61 -28.63
CA ASP A 120 5.68 -20.61 -28.69
C ASP A 120 5.07 -20.26 -27.34
N LEU A 121 5.62 -20.80 -26.25
CA LEU A 121 5.20 -20.47 -24.90
C LEU A 121 5.47 -18.99 -24.60
N ARG A 122 6.65 -18.48 -24.96
CA ARG A 122 7.03 -17.08 -24.79
C ARG A 122 6.09 -16.14 -25.57
N ALA A 123 5.75 -16.48 -26.82
CA ALA A 123 4.79 -15.68 -27.60
C ALA A 123 3.41 -15.60 -26.92
N LYS A 124 2.89 -16.73 -26.43
CA LYS A 124 1.61 -16.75 -25.70
C LYS A 124 1.65 -15.93 -24.40
N CYS A 125 2.74 -16.03 -23.66
CA CYS A 125 2.92 -15.24 -22.42
C CYS A 125 3.00 -13.74 -22.71
N ARG A 126 3.70 -13.33 -23.77
CA ARG A 126 3.78 -11.95 -24.23
C ARG A 126 2.40 -11.40 -24.60
N ASP A 127 1.67 -12.11 -25.45
CA ASP A 127 0.33 -11.68 -25.89
C ASP A 127 -0.62 -11.54 -24.70
N TYR A 128 -0.58 -12.49 -23.79
CA TYR A 128 -1.36 -12.44 -22.55
C TYR A 128 -1.01 -11.21 -21.69
N ALA A 129 0.29 -10.99 -21.45
CA ALA A 129 0.75 -9.87 -20.63
C ALA A 129 0.34 -8.52 -21.24
N LEU A 130 0.55 -8.34 -22.55
CA LEU A 130 0.17 -7.10 -23.26
C LEU A 130 -1.34 -6.85 -23.20
N ALA A 131 -2.17 -7.89 -23.34
CA ALA A 131 -3.61 -7.76 -23.22
C ALA A 131 -4.03 -7.32 -21.80
N ARG A 132 -3.38 -7.85 -20.75
CA ARG A 132 -3.64 -7.43 -19.36
C ARG A 132 -3.16 -6.00 -19.09
N VAL A 133 -2.02 -5.60 -19.64
CA VAL A 133 -1.53 -4.20 -19.56
C VAL A 133 -2.59 -3.25 -20.10
N GLU A 134 -3.13 -3.51 -21.29
CA GLU A 134 -4.15 -2.65 -21.90
C GLU A 134 -5.47 -2.61 -21.10
N GLU A 135 -5.85 -3.71 -20.47
CA GLU A 135 -7.01 -3.76 -19.59
C GLU A 135 -6.78 -2.91 -18.32
N GLN A 136 -5.68 -3.15 -17.63
CA GLN A 136 -5.34 -2.41 -16.39
C GLN A 136 -5.09 -0.92 -16.64
N LYS A 137 -4.47 -0.55 -17.77
CA LYS A 137 -4.27 0.83 -18.20
C LYS A 137 -5.59 1.59 -18.27
N LYS A 138 -6.60 1.01 -18.93
CA LYS A 138 -7.95 1.62 -19.01
C LYS A 138 -8.56 1.84 -17.63
N ASP A 139 -8.40 0.87 -16.75
CA ASP A 139 -8.92 0.96 -15.38
C ASP A 139 -8.21 2.07 -14.58
N PHE A 140 -6.89 2.21 -14.69
CA PHE A 140 -6.13 3.27 -14.03
C PHE A 140 -6.47 4.67 -14.58
N ILE A 141 -6.61 4.80 -15.89
CA ILE A 141 -7.08 6.06 -16.50
C ILE A 141 -8.47 6.41 -15.98
N ARG A 142 -9.36 5.41 -15.85
CA ARG A 142 -10.72 5.61 -15.35
C ARG A 142 -10.77 6.13 -13.90
N LEU A 143 -9.74 5.84 -13.08
CA LEU A 143 -9.56 6.42 -11.75
C LEU A 143 -9.18 7.92 -11.77
N GLY A 144 -8.91 8.50 -12.93
CA GLY A 144 -8.45 9.89 -13.09
C GLY A 144 -6.96 10.07 -12.84
N VAL A 145 -6.17 8.99 -12.92
CA VAL A 145 -4.71 9.02 -12.78
C VAL A 145 -4.08 9.60 -14.03
N LEU A 146 -3.30 10.65 -13.88
CA LEU A 146 -2.53 11.27 -14.96
C LEU A 146 -1.13 10.65 -15.07
N GLY A 147 -0.67 10.45 -16.30
CA GLY A 147 0.66 9.89 -16.55
C GLY A 147 0.94 9.75 -18.05
N ASP A 148 2.15 9.35 -18.40
CA ASP A 148 2.55 9.02 -19.77
C ASP A 148 2.03 7.62 -20.15
N TRP A 149 0.72 7.52 -20.36
CA TRP A 149 0.05 6.28 -20.69
C TRP A 149 0.39 5.75 -22.10
N ASP A 150 0.93 6.59 -22.96
CA ASP A 150 1.31 6.20 -24.31
C ASP A 150 2.70 5.55 -24.36
N HIS A 151 3.55 5.89 -23.40
CA HIS A 151 4.92 5.36 -23.28
C HIS A 151 5.19 4.73 -21.92
N PRO A 152 4.34 3.78 -21.44
CA PRO A 152 4.59 3.10 -20.18
C PRO A 152 5.87 2.29 -20.25
N TYR A 153 6.50 2.01 -19.13
CA TYR A 153 7.55 1.02 -19.10
C TYR A 153 6.98 -0.39 -18.86
N LEU A 154 7.52 -1.36 -19.57
CA LEU A 154 7.22 -2.79 -19.40
C LEU A 154 8.53 -3.52 -19.22
N THR A 155 8.62 -4.45 -18.27
CA THR A 155 9.87 -5.19 -18.05
C THR A 155 10.28 -6.04 -19.26
N LEU A 156 9.33 -6.42 -20.14
CA LEU A 156 9.58 -7.09 -21.43
C LEU A 156 10.07 -6.17 -22.56
N ARG A 157 10.19 -4.86 -22.33
CA ARG A 157 10.72 -3.97 -23.38
C ARG A 157 12.23 -4.08 -23.49
N LYS A 158 12.73 -4.09 -24.72
CA LYS A 158 14.16 -4.26 -25.04
C LYS A 158 15.11 -3.36 -24.26
N PRO A 159 14.86 -2.06 -24.09
CA PRO A 159 15.76 -1.21 -23.27
C PRO A 159 15.87 -1.64 -21.82
N VAL A 160 14.77 -2.15 -21.23
CA VAL A 160 14.77 -2.64 -19.84
C VAL A 160 15.53 -3.96 -19.75
N GLU A 161 15.29 -4.91 -20.66
CA GLU A 161 16.00 -6.19 -20.70
C GLU A 161 17.51 -5.99 -20.92
N VAL A 162 17.90 -5.06 -21.80
CA VAL A 162 19.31 -4.71 -22.05
C VAL A 162 19.97 -4.14 -20.80
N ALA A 163 19.29 -3.26 -20.08
CA ALA A 163 19.78 -2.70 -18.83
C ALA A 163 19.92 -3.76 -17.75
N GLN A 164 18.96 -4.67 -17.64
CA GLN A 164 18.96 -5.78 -16.69
C GLN A 164 20.16 -6.72 -16.90
N ILE A 165 20.45 -7.09 -18.15
CA ILE A 165 21.67 -7.89 -18.48
C ILE A 165 22.93 -7.12 -18.09
N GLY A 166 22.97 -5.81 -18.30
CA GLY A 166 24.07 -4.98 -17.84
C GLY A 166 24.27 -4.98 -16.33
N VAL A 167 23.18 -4.87 -15.56
CA VAL A 167 23.21 -4.96 -14.08
C VAL A 167 23.75 -6.32 -13.65
N PHE A 168 23.25 -7.40 -14.25
CA PHE A 168 23.71 -8.74 -13.93
C PHE A 168 25.21 -8.92 -14.24
N GLY A 169 25.67 -8.41 -15.40
CA GLY A 169 27.08 -8.43 -15.79
C GLY A 169 27.98 -7.67 -14.82
N GLU A 170 27.58 -6.48 -14.39
CA GLU A 170 28.34 -5.69 -13.40
C GLU A 170 28.39 -6.38 -12.04
N MET A 171 27.31 -7.02 -11.60
CA MET A 171 27.31 -7.79 -10.37
C MET A 171 28.23 -9.03 -10.47
N ALA A 172 28.22 -9.72 -11.61
CA ALA A 172 29.13 -10.83 -11.86
C ALA A 172 30.59 -10.40 -11.88
N LYS A 173 30.92 -9.29 -12.53
CA LYS A 173 32.27 -8.70 -12.56
C LYS A 173 32.79 -8.34 -11.16
N LYS A 174 31.91 -7.92 -10.26
CA LYS A 174 32.24 -7.63 -8.84
C LYS A 174 32.32 -8.90 -7.99
N GLY A 175 32.11 -10.09 -8.58
CA GLY A 175 32.14 -11.37 -7.87
C GLY A 175 30.92 -11.65 -7.00
N TYR A 176 29.83 -10.91 -7.19
CA TYR A 176 28.60 -11.11 -6.42
C TYR A 176 27.73 -12.27 -6.97
N ILE A 177 27.90 -12.63 -8.24
CA ILE A 177 27.15 -13.74 -8.86
C ILE A 177 27.99 -15.00 -8.83
N TYR A 178 27.43 -16.07 -8.28
CA TYR A 178 28.10 -17.35 -8.23
C TYR A 178 27.11 -18.52 -8.33
N LYS A 179 27.60 -19.68 -8.77
CA LYS A 179 26.85 -20.94 -8.79
C LYS A 179 27.16 -21.73 -7.53
N GLY A 180 26.14 -22.26 -6.88
CA GLY A 180 26.33 -23.04 -5.65
C GLY A 180 25.27 -24.09 -5.43
N LEU A 181 25.67 -25.18 -4.78
CA LEU A 181 24.74 -26.15 -4.22
C LEU A 181 24.28 -25.65 -2.86
N LYS A 182 22.99 -25.33 -2.71
CA LYS A 182 22.36 -24.92 -1.46
C LYS A 182 20.94 -25.45 -1.38
N THR A 183 20.41 -25.56 -0.17
CA THR A 183 19.00 -25.81 0.07
C THR A 183 18.22 -24.53 -0.17
N VAL A 184 17.25 -24.59 -1.06
CA VAL A 184 16.38 -23.44 -1.44
C VAL A 184 14.91 -23.81 -1.24
N TYR A 185 14.05 -22.80 -1.14
CA TYR A 185 12.61 -22.99 -1.28
C TYR A 185 12.32 -23.51 -2.68
N TRP A 186 11.59 -24.61 -2.76
CA TRP A 186 11.24 -25.24 -4.03
C TRP A 186 9.75 -25.57 -4.11
N CYS A 187 9.11 -25.14 -5.16
CA CYS A 187 7.73 -25.52 -5.43
C CYS A 187 7.70 -26.76 -6.33
N PRO A 188 7.31 -27.95 -5.83
CA PRO A 188 7.25 -29.16 -6.65
C PRO A 188 6.15 -29.16 -7.70
N HIS A 189 5.09 -28.35 -7.52
CA HIS A 189 4.01 -28.18 -8.48
C HIS A 189 4.35 -27.21 -9.61
N CYS A 190 5.10 -26.16 -9.26
CA CYS A 190 5.64 -25.22 -10.25
C CYS A 190 7.01 -25.65 -10.79
N GLU A 191 7.68 -26.60 -10.17
CA GLU A 191 8.99 -27.15 -10.55
C GLU A 191 10.07 -26.06 -10.68
N THR A 192 10.16 -25.19 -9.69
CA THR A 192 11.12 -24.07 -9.70
C THR A 192 11.51 -23.66 -8.30
N ALA A 193 12.72 -23.10 -8.17
CA ALA A 193 13.16 -22.38 -6.98
C ALA A 193 12.30 -21.14 -6.74
N LEU A 194 12.16 -20.78 -5.46
CA LEU A 194 11.45 -19.58 -5.02
C LEU A 194 12.36 -18.71 -4.16
N ALA A 195 12.14 -17.39 -4.21
CA ALA A 195 12.71 -16.46 -3.25
C ALA A 195 11.78 -16.34 -2.02
N GLU A 196 12.29 -15.77 -0.92
CA GLU A 196 11.51 -15.54 0.30
C GLU A 196 10.24 -14.70 0.06
N ALA A 197 10.30 -13.73 -0.88
CA ALA A 197 9.16 -12.91 -1.27
C ALA A 197 8.06 -13.69 -2.02
N GLU A 198 8.35 -14.93 -2.43
CA GLU A 198 7.46 -15.77 -3.23
C GLU A 198 6.79 -16.88 -2.41
N ILE A 199 6.92 -16.84 -1.07
CA ILE A 199 6.26 -17.77 -0.15
C ILE A 199 5.21 -17.07 0.69
N GLU A 200 4.16 -17.80 1.01
CA GLU A 200 3.09 -17.39 1.91
C GLU A 200 2.93 -18.43 3.00
N TYR A 201 2.79 -18.00 4.25
CA TYR A 201 2.54 -18.94 5.35
C TYR A 201 1.05 -19.13 5.56
N LYS A 202 0.62 -20.38 5.72
CA LYS A 202 -0.76 -20.76 6.01
C LYS A 202 -0.81 -21.78 7.13
N ASP A 203 -1.93 -21.79 7.86
CA ASP A 203 -2.22 -22.84 8.81
C ASP A 203 -2.40 -24.18 8.08
N ASP A 204 -1.52 -25.12 8.37
CA ASP A 204 -1.57 -26.46 7.82
C ASP A 204 -1.53 -27.51 8.93
N LYS A 205 -2.02 -28.70 8.61
CA LYS A 205 -2.05 -29.84 9.51
C LYS A 205 -0.91 -30.77 9.18
N SER A 206 0.05 -30.87 10.11
CA SER A 206 1.21 -31.76 9.99
C SER A 206 1.19 -32.88 11.00
N PHE A 207 1.96 -33.92 10.70
CA PHE A 207 2.25 -34.98 11.66
C PHE A 207 3.37 -34.52 12.58
N SER A 208 3.33 -35.02 13.81
CA SER A 208 4.43 -34.94 14.78
C SER A 208 4.78 -36.36 15.17
N ILE A 209 6.00 -36.78 14.89
CA ILE A 209 6.45 -38.18 15.16
C ILE A 209 7.74 -38.19 15.94
N TYR A 210 7.86 -39.19 16.80
CA TYR A 210 9.05 -39.53 17.56
C TYR A 210 9.60 -40.85 17.07
N VAL A 211 10.88 -40.89 16.69
CA VAL A 211 11.48 -42.06 15.99
C VAL A 211 12.73 -42.52 16.68
N LYS A 212 12.81 -43.84 16.92
CA LYS A 212 13.96 -44.54 17.53
C LYS A 212 15.00 -44.87 16.47
N PHE A 213 16.25 -44.48 16.70
CA PHE A 213 17.42 -44.84 15.91
C PHE A 213 18.29 -45.78 16.74
N LYS A 214 18.47 -47.02 16.29
CA LYS A 214 19.18 -48.04 17.04
C LYS A 214 20.67 -47.70 17.14
N SER A 215 21.31 -47.96 18.30
CA SER A 215 22.74 -47.76 18.52
C SER A 215 23.60 -48.68 17.65
N VAL A 216 24.76 -48.18 17.21
CA VAL A 216 25.80 -48.95 16.48
C VAL A 216 27.12 -48.84 17.19
N ASP A 217 27.55 -47.60 17.51
CA ASP A 217 28.80 -47.34 18.21
C ASP A 217 28.59 -46.14 19.16
N LEU A 218 28.63 -46.45 20.46
CA LEU A 218 28.42 -45.45 21.51
C LEU A 218 29.73 -45.21 22.31
N ASN A 219 30.84 -45.74 21.86
CA ASN A 219 32.13 -45.69 22.59
C ASN A 219 31.97 -46.13 24.07
N CYS A 220 32.31 -45.23 25.00
CA CYS A 220 32.18 -45.51 26.45
C CYS A 220 30.83 -45.08 27.05
N HIS A 221 29.89 -44.58 26.23
CA HIS A 221 28.62 -43.97 26.69
C HIS A 221 27.43 -44.96 26.67
N MET A 222 27.69 -46.26 26.48
CA MET A 222 26.65 -47.27 26.57
C MET A 222 26.07 -47.33 27.99
N PRO A 223 24.74 -47.32 28.18
CA PRO A 223 24.14 -47.48 29.50
C PRO A 223 24.58 -48.80 30.14
N LYS A 224 24.98 -48.75 31.38
CA LYS A 224 25.58 -49.90 32.08
C LYS A 224 24.62 -51.09 32.14
N GLY A 225 25.06 -52.26 31.61
CA GLY A 225 24.24 -53.44 31.55
C GLY A 225 23.13 -53.48 30.51
N ALA A 226 23.09 -52.52 29.63
CA ALA A 226 22.09 -52.48 28.54
C ALA A 226 22.48 -53.46 27.41
N ASP A 227 21.47 -54.12 26.86
CA ASP A 227 21.59 -54.86 25.60
C ASP A 227 21.73 -53.84 24.45
N PRO A 228 22.81 -53.91 23.64
CA PRO A 228 23.00 -52.99 22.49
C PRO A 228 21.81 -52.95 21.52
N ASP A 229 21.07 -54.05 21.43
CA ASP A 229 19.89 -54.13 20.57
C ASP A 229 18.67 -53.37 21.10
N LYS A 230 18.75 -52.87 22.34
CA LYS A 230 17.69 -52.17 23.06
C LYS A 230 18.06 -50.71 23.39
N VAL A 231 19.10 -50.16 22.75
CA VAL A 231 19.58 -48.79 22.98
C VAL A 231 19.35 -47.93 21.73
N PHE A 232 18.69 -46.79 21.91
CA PHE A 232 18.25 -45.94 20.80
C PHE A 232 18.47 -44.45 21.10
N ALA A 233 18.76 -43.66 20.06
CA ALA A 233 18.50 -42.22 20.08
C ALA A 233 17.05 -41.95 19.69
N LEU A 234 16.37 -41.09 20.43
CA LEU A 234 15.00 -40.70 20.11
C LEU A 234 14.98 -39.31 19.50
N ILE A 235 14.64 -39.25 18.21
CA ILE A 235 14.49 -37.96 17.48
C ILE A 235 13.03 -37.57 17.35
N TRP A 236 12.83 -36.30 17.06
CA TRP A 236 11.50 -35.74 16.76
C TRP A 236 11.51 -35.02 15.40
N THR A 237 10.41 -35.15 14.65
CA THR A 237 10.19 -34.42 13.39
C THR A 237 8.71 -34.17 13.13
N THR A 238 8.45 -33.07 12.38
CA THR A 238 7.13 -32.73 11.87
C THR A 238 6.93 -33.09 10.40
N THR A 239 7.97 -33.58 9.75
CA THR A 239 8.01 -33.93 8.33
C THR A 239 8.42 -35.39 8.12
N PRO A 240 7.51 -36.38 8.32
CA PRO A 240 7.85 -37.81 8.22
C PRO A 240 8.49 -38.20 6.89
N TRP A 241 8.07 -37.54 5.79
CA TRP A 241 8.62 -37.82 4.46
C TRP A 241 10.12 -37.53 4.32
N THR A 242 10.74 -36.75 5.25
CA THR A 242 12.21 -36.52 5.21
C THR A 242 13.03 -37.60 5.92
N ILE A 243 12.40 -38.48 6.70
CA ILE A 243 13.11 -39.59 7.39
C ILE A 243 13.94 -40.46 6.42
N PRO A 244 13.44 -40.88 5.24
CA PRO A 244 14.24 -41.63 4.27
C PRO A 244 15.51 -40.91 3.81
N CYS A 245 15.55 -39.59 3.92
CA CYS A 245 16.65 -38.73 3.49
C CYS A 245 17.66 -38.44 4.62
N ASN A 246 17.44 -38.95 5.82
CA ASN A 246 18.27 -38.70 7.00
C ASN A 246 19.73 -39.17 6.80
N VAL A 247 20.70 -38.35 7.24
CA VAL A 247 22.14 -38.67 7.20
C VAL A 247 22.85 -38.51 8.56
N ALA A 248 22.27 -37.76 9.50
CA ALA A 248 22.81 -37.46 10.81
C ALA A 248 21.70 -37.17 11.83
N ILE A 249 22.09 -37.07 13.09
CA ILE A 249 21.28 -36.57 14.20
C ILE A 249 22.00 -35.33 14.77
N SER A 250 21.36 -34.19 14.86
CA SER A 250 21.93 -32.98 15.46
C SER A 250 21.62 -32.90 16.96
N ALA A 251 22.62 -32.55 17.77
CA ALA A 251 22.51 -32.24 19.18
C ALA A 251 23.10 -30.85 19.46
N ASN A 252 22.69 -30.20 20.53
CA ASN A 252 23.29 -28.93 20.94
C ASN A 252 24.41 -29.18 21.94
N GLU A 253 25.59 -28.62 21.72
CA GLU A 253 26.79 -28.91 22.54
C GLU A 253 26.63 -28.56 24.02
N ASN A 254 25.77 -27.54 24.32
CA ASN A 254 25.58 -26.99 25.65
C ASN A 254 24.45 -27.62 26.45
N PHE A 255 23.65 -28.50 25.82
CA PHE A 255 22.52 -29.13 26.52
C PHE A 255 22.96 -30.41 27.24
N GLU A 256 22.19 -30.75 28.29
CA GLU A 256 22.33 -31.99 29.05
C GLU A 256 21.43 -33.08 28.44
N TYR A 257 22.01 -34.25 28.22
CA TYR A 257 21.34 -35.45 27.70
C TYR A 257 21.41 -36.57 28.68
N VAL A 258 20.35 -37.36 28.72
CA VAL A 258 20.21 -38.51 29.65
C VAL A 258 19.69 -39.75 28.92
N TRP A 259 19.97 -40.86 29.46
CA TRP A 259 19.33 -42.12 29.10
C TRP A 259 18.06 -42.31 29.93
N VAL A 260 16.95 -42.59 29.23
CA VAL A 260 15.66 -42.92 29.85
C VAL A 260 15.35 -44.38 29.58
N ARG A 261 15.20 -45.17 30.67
CA ARG A 261 14.84 -46.57 30.57
C ARG A 261 13.32 -46.72 30.61
N ILE A 262 12.81 -47.55 29.67
CA ILE A 262 11.39 -47.91 29.56
C ILE A 262 11.34 -49.43 29.37
N GLY A 263 10.99 -50.18 30.44
CA GLY A 263 11.13 -51.64 30.44
C GLY A 263 12.54 -52.08 30.16
N ASP A 264 12.83 -52.72 29.01
CA ASP A 264 14.12 -53.18 28.57
C ASP A 264 14.80 -52.28 27.52
N GLU A 265 14.16 -51.18 27.09
CA GLU A 265 14.71 -50.25 26.15
C GLU A 265 15.32 -49.00 26.83
N TYR A 266 16.36 -48.43 26.23
CA TYR A 266 17.05 -47.21 26.67
C TYR A 266 16.99 -46.16 25.57
N LEU A 267 16.45 -44.98 25.89
CA LEU A 267 16.27 -43.89 24.95
C LEU A 267 17.13 -42.65 25.33
N LEU A 268 17.96 -42.18 24.40
CA LEU A 268 18.75 -40.96 24.56
C LEU A 268 17.90 -39.75 24.17
N MET A 269 17.84 -38.74 25.03
CA MET A 269 17.18 -37.48 24.77
C MET A 269 17.66 -36.36 25.72
N ALA A 270 17.32 -35.11 25.43
CA ALA A 270 17.66 -34.00 26.33
C ALA A 270 16.90 -34.13 27.66
N LYS A 271 17.60 -33.88 28.74
CA LYS A 271 17.11 -34.04 30.13
C LYS A 271 15.82 -33.23 30.39
N ASP A 272 15.78 -31.96 29.92
CA ASP A 272 14.64 -31.05 30.13
C ASP A 272 13.41 -31.46 29.32
N LEU A 273 13.56 -32.30 28.31
CA LEU A 273 12.47 -32.76 27.44
C LEU A 273 11.98 -34.17 27.73
N VAL A 274 12.47 -34.82 28.83
CA VAL A 274 12.06 -36.17 29.19
C VAL A 274 10.55 -36.23 29.51
N GLU A 275 10.06 -35.42 30.43
CA GLU A 275 8.65 -35.43 30.83
C GLU A 275 7.67 -35.20 29.68
N PRO A 276 7.79 -34.09 28.87
CA PRO A 276 6.94 -33.89 27.73
C PRO A 276 7.02 -34.99 26.67
N THR A 277 8.18 -35.60 26.48
CA THR A 277 8.39 -36.71 25.54
C THR A 277 7.71 -38.00 26.03
N MET A 278 7.83 -38.35 27.30
CA MET A 278 7.16 -39.51 27.90
C MET A 278 5.65 -39.34 27.85
N LYS A 279 5.15 -38.15 28.14
CA LYS A 279 3.71 -37.83 28.02
C LYS A 279 3.22 -37.98 26.57
N ALA A 280 3.99 -37.53 25.56
CA ALA A 280 3.69 -37.73 24.15
C ALA A 280 3.63 -39.19 23.76
N GLY A 281 4.52 -40.02 24.33
CA GLY A 281 4.54 -41.50 24.19
C GLY A 281 3.48 -42.22 25.02
N LYS A 282 2.75 -41.50 25.90
CA LYS A 282 1.81 -42.09 26.87
C LYS A 282 2.49 -43.15 27.75
N VAL A 283 3.72 -42.88 28.19
CA VAL A 283 4.52 -43.70 29.04
C VAL A 283 4.54 -43.08 30.44
N ASP A 284 3.99 -43.77 31.42
CA ASP A 284 3.90 -43.33 32.81
C ASP A 284 5.02 -44.01 33.70
N ASP A 285 5.52 -45.19 33.30
CA ASP A 285 6.54 -45.92 34.00
C ASP A 285 7.88 -45.86 33.24
N TYR A 286 8.80 -45.03 33.71
CA TYR A 286 10.11 -44.82 33.14
C TYR A 286 11.13 -44.43 34.22
N GLU A 287 12.39 -44.69 33.97
CA GLU A 287 13.51 -44.34 34.84
C GLU A 287 14.52 -43.46 34.11
N VAL A 288 14.82 -42.28 34.65
CA VAL A 288 15.92 -41.45 34.17
C VAL A 288 17.21 -41.90 34.83
N LEU A 289 18.17 -42.34 34.01
CA LEU A 289 19.46 -42.77 34.54
C LEU A 289 20.30 -41.61 35.05
N PRO A 290 21.14 -41.81 36.08
CA PRO A 290 21.85 -40.71 36.74
C PRO A 290 23.01 -40.14 35.91
N ASP A 291 23.47 -40.84 34.89
CA ASP A 291 24.57 -40.41 34.04
C ASP A 291 24.08 -39.28 33.09
N VAL A 292 24.55 -38.07 33.30
CA VAL A 292 24.25 -36.89 32.46
C VAL A 292 25.43 -36.65 31.53
N MET A 293 25.11 -36.49 30.24
CA MET A 293 26.10 -36.19 29.18
C MET A 293 25.84 -34.81 28.60
N THR A 294 26.88 -34.06 28.28
CA THR A 294 26.71 -32.84 27.47
C THR A 294 26.61 -33.22 26.00
N GLY A 295 25.96 -32.37 25.18
CA GLY A 295 25.90 -32.61 23.74
C GLY A 295 27.29 -32.79 23.11
N LYS A 296 28.33 -32.10 23.64
CA LYS A 296 29.71 -32.25 23.20
C LYS A 296 30.23 -33.70 23.37
N GLN A 297 29.80 -34.40 24.40
CA GLN A 297 30.18 -35.80 24.62
C GLN A 297 29.44 -36.76 23.69
N LEU A 298 28.33 -36.34 23.10
CA LEU A 298 27.56 -37.13 22.13
C LEU A 298 28.15 -37.08 20.71
N GLU A 299 29.02 -36.10 20.42
CA GLU A 299 29.58 -35.93 19.09
C GLU A 299 30.31 -37.17 18.61
N GLY A 300 29.89 -37.68 17.44
CA GLY A 300 30.50 -38.88 16.84
C GLY A 300 29.91 -40.20 17.29
N LEU A 301 28.97 -40.26 18.24
CA LEU A 301 28.21 -41.47 18.51
C LEU A 301 27.42 -41.89 17.28
N VAL A 302 27.37 -43.17 16.96
CA VAL A 302 26.81 -43.67 15.71
C VAL A 302 25.56 -44.49 15.96
N PHE A 303 24.53 -44.18 15.24
CA PHE A 303 23.26 -44.92 15.22
C PHE A 303 23.00 -45.49 13.83
N LYS A 304 21.97 -46.31 13.69
CA LYS A 304 21.54 -46.90 12.43
C LYS A 304 20.22 -46.25 12.00
N HIS A 305 20.12 -45.93 10.71
CA HIS A 305 18.88 -45.50 10.11
C HIS A 305 17.76 -46.56 10.31
N PRO A 306 16.51 -46.17 10.64
CA PRO A 306 15.47 -47.15 11.03
C PRO A 306 15.15 -48.21 10.00
N PHE A 307 15.31 -47.95 8.72
CA PHE A 307 15.00 -48.90 7.65
C PHE A 307 16.01 -48.96 6.48
N TYR A 308 17.13 -48.25 6.59
CA TYR A 308 18.24 -48.39 5.62
C TYR A 308 19.49 -48.85 6.31
N ASP A 309 20.38 -49.49 5.55
CA ASP A 309 21.71 -49.83 6.03
C ASP A 309 22.64 -48.60 5.91
N ARG A 310 22.36 -47.59 6.72
CA ARG A 310 23.06 -46.32 6.77
C ARG A 310 23.46 -46.02 8.22
N LYS A 311 24.75 -45.69 8.42
CA LYS A 311 25.26 -45.17 9.69
C LYS A 311 24.90 -43.69 9.81
N VAL A 312 24.40 -43.32 10.99
CA VAL A 312 23.90 -41.98 11.30
C VAL A 312 24.65 -41.47 12.51
N PRO A 313 25.67 -40.61 12.34
CA PRO A 313 26.41 -40.02 13.46
C PRO A 313 25.61 -38.91 14.13
N ILE A 314 25.90 -38.68 15.43
CA ILE A 314 25.52 -37.44 16.09
C ILE A 314 26.53 -36.35 15.73
N ILE A 315 26.00 -35.18 15.35
CA ILE A 315 26.76 -33.95 15.03
C ILE A 315 26.24 -32.80 15.89
N LEU A 316 27.01 -31.71 16.00
CA LEU A 316 26.66 -30.56 16.82
C LEU A 316 26.07 -29.45 15.97
N GLY A 317 24.90 -28.94 16.39
CA GLY A 317 24.19 -27.84 15.70
C GLY A 317 23.49 -26.89 16.68
N ASP A 318 23.73 -25.60 16.53
CA ASP A 318 23.19 -24.55 17.39
C ASP A 318 21.66 -24.36 17.18
N HIS A 319 21.10 -24.84 16.06
CA HIS A 319 19.68 -24.81 15.73
C HIS A 319 18.80 -25.72 16.59
N VAL A 320 19.41 -26.65 17.33
CA VAL A 320 18.71 -27.55 18.26
C VAL A 320 18.26 -26.75 19.48
N THR A 321 16.98 -26.79 19.81
CA THR A 321 16.35 -26.06 20.94
C THR A 321 15.71 -27.01 21.94
N LEU A 322 15.33 -26.49 23.11
CA LEU A 322 14.56 -27.20 24.15
C LEU A 322 13.07 -26.81 24.16
N GLU A 323 12.58 -26.12 23.13
CA GLU A 323 11.18 -25.67 23.08
C GLU A 323 10.19 -26.80 22.76
N ALA A 324 10.65 -27.78 21.98
CA ALA A 324 9.87 -28.96 21.59
C ALA A 324 10.72 -30.13 21.19
N GLY A 325 10.11 -31.33 21.13
CA GLY A 325 10.75 -32.53 20.63
C GLY A 325 11.54 -33.28 21.72
N THR A 326 12.74 -33.72 21.38
CA THR A 326 13.60 -34.55 22.24
C THR A 326 15.00 -33.97 22.49
N GLY A 327 15.29 -32.79 21.94
CA GLY A 327 16.65 -32.22 21.92
C GLY A 327 17.62 -32.94 20.99
N LEU A 328 17.14 -33.93 20.25
CA LEU A 328 17.85 -34.61 19.17
C LEU A 328 17.03 -34.45 17.89
N VAL A 329 17.62 -33.79 16.89
CA VAL A 329 16.94 -33.44 15.64
C VAL A 329 17.48 -34.33 14.51
N HIS A 330 16.58 -34.99 13.78
CA HIS A 330 16.98 -35.69 12.58
C HIS A 330 17.49 -34.72 11.53
N THR A 331 18.54 -35.01 10.82
CA THR A 331 19.21 -34.08 9.91
C THR A 331 19.22 -34.66 8.49
N ALA A 332 18.63 -33.91 7.56
CA ALA A 332 18.52 -34.22 6.14
C ALA A 332 18.91 -33.00 5.28
N PRO A 333 20.20 -32.90 4.87
CA PRO A 333 20.74 -31.72 4.20
C PRO A 333 20.11 -31.41 2.84
N ASP A 334 19.37 -32.36 2.25
CA ASP A 334 18.56 -32.12 1.07
C ASP A 334 17.33 -31.20 1.34
N HIS A 335 16.84 -31.18 2.60
CA HIS A 335 15.49 -30.68 2.91
C HIS A 335 15.41 -29.73 4.11
N GLY A 336 16.52 -29.17 4.55
CA GLY A 336 16.61 -28.17 5.62
C GLY A 336 17.82 -27.27 5.44
N GLN A 337 17.65 -25.95 5.61
CA GLN A 337 18.77 -25.00 5.52
C GLN A 337 19.77 -25.25 6.65
N ASP A 338 19.28 -25.32 7.89
CA ASP A 338 20.15 -25.60 9.06
C ASP A 338 20.82 -26.96 8.93
N ASP A 339 20.10 -27.97 8.43
CA ASP A 339 20.63 -29.30 8.17
C ASP A 339 21.76 -29.26 7.14
N PHE A 340 21.60 -28.49 6.07
CA PHE A 340 22.62 -28.30 5.05
C PHE A 340 23.86 -27.61 5.63
N ASP A 341 23.66 -26.52 6.35
CA ASP A 341 24.76 -25.72 6.90
C ASP A 341 25.55 -26.46 7.98
N VAL A 342 24.87 -27.24 8.86
CA VAL A 342 25.54 -28.07 9.84
C VAL A 342 26.29 -29.24 9.17
N CYS A 343 25.70 -29.92 8.20
CA CYS A 343 26.36 -31.01 7.47
C CYS A 343 27.59 -30.50 6.70
N LYS A 344 27.62 -29.28 6.22
CA LYS A 344 28.80 -28.69 5.58
C LYS A 344 29.99 -28.60 6.52
N LYS A 345 29.80 -28.35 7.82
CA LYS A 345 30.86 -28.37 8.84
C LYS A 345 31.46 -29.76 8.99
N TYR A 346 30.69 -30.83 8.74
CA TYR A 346 31.07 -32.22 8.82
C TYR A 346 31.27 -32.91 7.48
N ALA A 347 31.55 -32.13 6.41
CA ALA A 347 31.78 -32.68 5.07
C ALA A 347 32.90 -33.72 5.00
N SER A 348 33.94 -33.62 5.88
CA SER A 348 35.01 -34.61 6.01
C SER A 348 34.56 -35.99 6.54
N TRP A 349 33.35 -36.04 7.19
CA TRP A 349 32.71 -37.29 7.61
C TRP A 349 31.86 -37.92 6.50
N GLY A 350 31.83 -37.30 5.30
CA GLY A 350 31.04 -37.75 4.16
C GLY A 350 29.56 -37.28 4.20
N LEU A 351 29.21 -36.36 5.11
CA LEU A 351 27.88 -35.81 5.21
C LEU A 351 27.66 -34.77 4.09
N LYS A 352 26.74 -35.06 3.19
CA LYS A 352 26.41 -34.23 2.04
C LYS A 352 24.98 -34.51 1.59
N PRO A 353 24.36 -33.59 0.82
CA PRO A 353 23.09 -33.87 0.13
C PRO A 353 23.22 -35.14 -0.74
N LEU A 354 22.18 -35.96 -0.70
CA LEU A 354 22.13 -37.25 -1.40
C LEU A 354 21.38 -37.12 -2.78
N GLY A 355 20.67 -36.04 -3.03
CA GLY A 355 19.84 -35.92 -4.21
C GLY A 355 18.60 -36.81 -4.16
N THR A 356 17.93 -36.84 -3.03
CA THR A 356 16.85 -37.79 -2.70
C THR A 356 15.53 -37.46 -3.35
N VAL A 357 15.29 -36.20 -3.78
CA VAL A 357 14.04 -35.72 -4.38
C VAL A 357 14.32 -34.91 -5.63
N ASP A 358 13.61 -35.24 -6.70
CA ASP A 358 13.72 -34.54 -7.99
C ASP A 358 12.96 -33.20 -8.02
N GLY A 359 12.98 -32.51 -9.16
CA GLY A 359 12.30 -31.22 -9.36
C GLY A 359 10.77 -31.30 -9.27
N THR A 360 10.18 -32.47 -9.50
CA THR A 360 8.73 -32.69 -9.42
C THR A 360 8.28 -33.06 -8.00
N GLY A 361 9.20 -33.10 -7.03
CA GLY A 361 8.91 -33.48 -5.65
C GLY A 361 8.76 -34.98 -5.46
N ARG A 362 9.35 -35.80 -6.34
CA ARG A 362 9.31 -37.27 -6.24
C ARG A 362 10.64 -37.81 -5.81
N TYR A 363 10.60 -38.88 -5.04
CA TYR A 363 11.84 -39.58 -4.63
C TYR A 363 12.58 -40.17 -5.84
N THR A 364 13.87 -40.01 -5.82
CA THR A 364 14.79 -40.60 -6.79
C THR A 364 15.14 -42.08 -6.42
N ASP A 365 15.97 -42.71 -7.22
CA ASP A 365 16.53 -44.03 -6.98
C ASP A 365 17.40 -44.14 -5.69
N LYS A 366 17.71 -43.00 -5.07
CA LYS A 366 18.44 -42.91 -3.78
C LYS A 366 17.60 -43.27 -2.56
N VAL A 367 16.26 -43.43 -2.75
CA VAL A 367 15.31 -43.71 -1.69
C VAL A 367 14.57 -45.02 -2.00
N PRO A 368 15.23 -46.19 -1.81
CA PRO A 368 14.65 -47.49 -2.16
C PRO A 368 13.34 -47.79 -1.46
N GLY A 369 12.35 -48.19 -2.23
CA GLY A 369 10.99 -48.54 -1.77
C GLY A 369 10.00 -47.37 -1.74
N PHE A 370 10.48 -46.19 -2.09
CA PHE A 370 9.61 -45.00 -2.27
C PHE A 370 9.83 -44.32 -3.64
N GLU A 371 10.64 -44.88 -4.52
CA GLU A 371 11.02 -44.29 -5.82
C GLU A 371 9.81 -43.86 -6.60
N GLY A 372 9.85 -42.68 -7.18
CA GLY A 372 8.78 -42.10 -8.02
C GLY A 372 7.54 -41.62 -7.25
N GLN A 373 7.44 -41.86 -5.93
CA GLN A 373 6.32 -41.37 -5.13
C GLN A 373 6.49 -39.90 -4.79
N PHE A 374 5.37 -39.17 -4.80
CA PHE A 374 5.36 -37.76 -4.41
C PHE A 374 5.53 -37.62 -2.88
N VAL A 375 6.42 -36.76 -2.44
CA VAL A 375 6.87 -36.69 -1.04
C VAL A 375 5.74 -36.50 -0.03
N PHE A 376 4.78 -35.63 -0.30
CA PHE A 376 3.68 -35.36 0.62
C PHE A 376 2.72 -36.56 0.76
N ASP A 377 2.62 -37.41 -0.26
CA ASP A 377 1.78 -38.63 -0.23
C ASP A 377 2.43 -39.71 0.64
N THR A 378 3.72 -39.60 0.94
CA THR A 378 4.48 -40.64 1.66
C THR A 378 4.53 -40.47 3.17
N ASN A 379 4.00 -39.38 3.72
CA ASN A 379 3.95 -39.18 5.18
C ASN A 379 3.34 -40.39 5.92
N VAL A 380 2.18 -40.85 5.47
CA VAL A 380 1.49 -42.01 6.08
C VAL A 380 2.21 -43.32 5.80
N PRO A 381 2.66 -43.67 4.58
CA PRO A 381 3.50 -44.81 4.29
C PRO A 381 4.78 -44.90 5.14
N VAL A 382 5.49 -43.78 5.32
CA VAL A 382 6.72 -43.73 6.17
C VAL A 382 6.38 -44.03 7.63
N ILE A 383 5.34 -43.38 8.18
CA ILE A 383 4.88 -43.62 9.55
C ILE A 383 4.50 -45.09 9.75
N LYS A 384 3.79 -45.69 8.78
CA LYS A 384 3.42 -47.12 8.84
C LYS A 384 4.65 -48.04 8.85
N LYS A 385 5.62 -47.78 7.98
CA LYS A 385 6.86 -48.52 7.92
C LYS A 385 7.66 -48.41 9.22
N LEU A 386 7.75 -47.23 9.83
CA LEU A 386 8.39 -47.04 11.13
C LEU A 386 7.69 -47.82 12.25
N ALA A 387 6.37 -47.88 12.23
CA ALA A 387 5.58 -48.65 13.20
C ALA A 387 5.79 -50.16 13.02
N GLU A 388 5.78 -50.65 11.78
CA GLU A 388 6.04 -52.07 11.46
C GLU A 388 7.43 -52.54 11.92
N LEU A 389 8.43 -51.66 11.89
CA LEU A 389 9.79 -51.91 12.34
C LEU A 389 10.00 -51.63 13.84
N GLY A 390 8.97 -51.25 14.58
CA GLY A 390 9.08 -50.89 16.00
C GLY A 390 9.91 -49.65 16.27
N ALA A 391 10.19 -48.85 15.25
CA ALA A 391 10.95 -47.61 15.35
C ALA A 391 10.10 -46.37 15.69
N LEU A 392 8.80 -46.44 15.55
CA LEU A 392 7.87 -45.34 15.90
C LEU A 392 7.57 -45.37 17.41
N PHE A 393 8.01 -44.36 18.15
CA PHE A 393 7.74 -44.23 19.59
C PHE A 393 6.38 -43.57 19.85
N ALA A 394 6.13 -42.41 19.20
CA ALA A 394 4.86 -41.69 19.34
C ALA A 394 4.49 -40.96 18.06
N LYS A 395 3.18 -40.70 17.89
CA LYS A 395 2.67 -39.89 16.80
C LYS A 395 1.47 -39.02 17.25
N SER A 396 1.43 -37.82 16.75
CA SER A 396 0.28 -36.90 16.90
C SER A 396 0.11 -36.03 15.65
N THR A 397 -0.86 -35.17 15.66
CA THR A 397 -1.04 -34.17 14.62
C THR A 397 -1.21 -32.80 15.26
N PHE A 398 -0.71 -31.75 14.63
CA PHE A 398 -0.84 -30.39 15.13
C PHE A 398 -1.03 -29.42 13.94
N ARG A 399 -1.45 -28.20 14.25
CA ARG A 399 -1.56 -27.12 13.26
C ARG A 399 -0.42 -26.15 13.49
N HIS A 400 0.19 -25.72 12.40
CA HIS A 400 1.24 -24.70 12.41
C HIS A 400 1.26 -23.96 11.08
N GLN A 401 1.99 -22.83 11.05
CA GLN A 401 2.23 -22.07 9.84
C GLN A 401 3.22 -22.84 8.94
N TYR A 402 2.78 -23.21 7.73
CA TYR A 402 3.61 -23.91 6.75
C TYR A 402 3.81 -23.04 5.49
N PRO A 403 5.00 -22.99 4.88
CA PRO A 403 5.25 -22.20 3.70
C PRO A 403 4.59 -22.81 2.45
N HIS A 404 3.88 -21.97 1.70
CA HIS A 404 3.18 -22.30 0.45
C HIS A 404 3.67 -21.41 -0.67
N CYS A 405 3.63 -21.92 -1.89
CA CYS A 405 3.92 -21.13 -3.08
C CYS A 405 2.89 -20.01 -3.26
N TRP A 406 3.35 -18.79 -3.45
CA TRP A 406 2.49 -17.62 -3.63
C TRP A 406 1.56 -17.70 -4.85
N ARG A 407 1.87 -18.57 -5.84
CA ARG A 407 1.11 -18.69 -7.10
C ARG A 407 0.17 -19.88 -7.14
N CYS A 408 0.68 -21.09 -7.03
CA CYS A 408 -0.19 -22.29 -7.04
C CYS A 408 -0.89 -22.50 -5.71
N LYS A 409 -0.42 -21.85 -4.62
CA LYS A 409 -0.96 -21.97 -3.25
C LYS A 409 -0.77 -23.34 -2.61
N GLU A 410 0.02 -24.20 -3.24
CA GLU A 410 0.38 -25.53 -2.73
C GLU A 410 1.60 -25.46 -1.80
N PRO A 411 1.75 -26.41 -0.88
CA PRO A 411 2.89 -26.45 0.02
C PRO A 411 4.21 -26.62 -0.74
N ILE A 412 5.26 -25.98 -0.25
CA ILE A 412 6.61 -26.08 -0.82
C ILE A 412 7.47 -27.07 -0.05
N ILE A 413 8.61 -27.42 -0.62
CA ILE A 413 9.66 -28.18 0.05
C ILE A 413 10.95 -27.34 0.11
N TYR A 414 11.85 -27.71 1.00
CA TYR A 414 13.26 -27.34 0.89
C TYR A 414 13.96 -28.38 0.02
N ARG A 415 14.79 -27.94 -0.93
CA ARG A 415 15.51 -28.84 -1.84
C ARG A 415 16.93 -28.37 -2.06
N ALA A 416 17.92 -29.21 -1.79
CA ALA A 416 19.30 -28.93 -2.17
C ALA A 416 19.45 -29.08 -3.68
N THR A 417 19.87 -28.02 -4.34
CA THR A 417 20.04 -27.98 -5.81
C THR A 417 21.06 -26.92 -6.19
N GLU A 418 21.75 -27.14 -7.31
CA GLU A 418 22.63 -26.13 -7.86
C GLU A 418 21.81 -24.97 -8.44
N GLN A 419 22.08 -23.77 -7.96
CA GLN A 419 21.40 -22.55 -8.39
C GLN A 419 22.41 -21.41 -8.60
N TRP A 420 21.98 -20.35 -9.28
CA TRP A 420 22.71 -19.10 -9.35
C TRP A 420 22.26 -18.17 -8.23
N PHE A 421 23.23 -17.64 -7.51
CA PHE A 421 23.00 -16.74 -6.37
C PHE A 421 23.67 -15.39 -6.58
N ALA A 422 23.03 -14.33 -6.05
CA ALA A 422 23.70 -13.08 -5.74
C ALA A 422 24.12 -13.09 -4.27
N SER A 423 25.41 -13.01 -4.02
CA SER A 423 25.95 -12.87 -2.65
C SER A 423 25.66 -11.47 -2.14
N VAL A 424 24.86 -11.40 -1.06
CA VAL A 424 24.56 -10.14 -0.38
C VAL A 424 25.71 -9.70 0.52
N ASP A 425 26.48 -10.61 1.06
CA ASP A 425 27.58 -10.35 1.99
C ASP A 425 28.62 -9.38 1.40
N GLY A 426 28.89 -9.45 0.09
CA GLY A 426 29.85 -8.60 -0.60
C GLY A 426 29.51 -7.10 -0.57
N PHE A 427 28.24 -6.73 -0.33
CA PHE A 427 27.77 -5.36 -0.33
C PHE A 427 26.72 -5.06 0.77
N ARG A 428 26.46 -5.99 1.69
CA ARG A 428 25.50 -5.85 2.79
C ARG A 428 25.67 -4.54 3.54
N GLN A 429 26.90 -4.24 4.03
CA GLN A 429 27.14 -3.04 4.80
C GLN A 429 26.79 -1.77 4.01
N LYS A 430 27.16 -1.72 2.71
CA LYS A 430 26.79 -0.59 1.83
C LYS A 430 25.28 -0.46 1.67
N ALA A 431 24.53 -1.57 1.67
CA ALA A 431 23.09 -1.54 1.60
C ALA A 431 22.47 -1.02 2.91
N LEU A 432 23.01 -1.40 4.06
CA LEU A 432 22.61 -0.88 5.36
C LEU A 432 22.90 0.63 5.47
N ASP A 433 24.10 1.06 5.09
CA ASP A 433 24.47 2.48 5.04
C ASP A 433 23.57 3.30 4.10
N ALA A 434 23.17 2.71 2.97
CA ALA A 434 22.27 3.36 2.02
C ALA A 434 20.84 3.53 2.59
N ILE A 435 20.36 2.59 3.39
CA ILE A 435 19.05 2.68 4.07
C ILE A 435 19.00 3.90 4.99
N ASP A 436 20.11 4.21 5.71
CA ASP A 436 20.20 5.35 6.61
C ASP A 436 20.13 6.72 5.90
N THR A 437 20.38 6.75 4.58
CA THR A 437 20.28 7.98 3.77
C THR A 437 18.88 8.27 3.26
N VAL A 438 17.94 7.33 3.39
CA VAL A 438 16.58 7.40 2.83
C VAL A 438 15.59 7.92 3.87
N LYS A 439 14.68 8.81 3.45
CA LYS A 439 13.55 9.25 4.28
C LYS A 439 12.44 8.20 4.23
N TRP A 440 12.23 7.47 5.32
CA TRP A 440 11.17 6.47 5.46
C TRP A 440 9.91 7.09 6.05
N ILE A 441 8.77 6.88 5.40
CA ILE A 441 7.45 7.39 5.80
C ILE A 441 6.45 6.22 5.76
N PRO A 442 5.93 5.76 6.89
CA PRO A 442 6.33 6.10 8.26
C PRO A 442 7.74 5.60 8.63
N SER A 443 8.30 6.15 9.70
CA SER A 443 9.68 5.88 10.13
C SER A 443 9.98 4.42 10.44
N TRP A 444 8.99 3.62 10.85
CA TRP A 444 9.18 2.18 11.11
C TRP A 444 9.64 1.40 9.85
N GLY A 445 9.43 1.95 8.66
CA GLY A 445 9.90 1.38 7.39
C GLY A 445 11.43 1.19 7.36
N HIS A 446 12.17 2.10 8.01
CA HIS A 446 13.62 1.99 8.19
C HIS A 446 14.01 0.69 8.88
N ASP A 447 13.56 0.47 10.11
CA ASP A 447 13.95 -0.69 10.91
C ASP A 447 13.51 -2.00 10.24
N ARG A 448 12.35 -1.97 9.59
CA ARG A 448 11.84 -3.13 8.89
C ARG A 448 12.74 -3.57 7.74
N ILE A 449 13.16 -2.67 6.86
CA ILE A 449 14.04 -3.04 5.74
C ILE A 449 15.47 -3.28 6.21
N TYR A 450 15.93 -2.53 7.22
CA TYR A 450 17.26 -2.70 7.82
C TYR A 450 17.43 -4.12 8.35
N ASN A 451 16.51 -4.61 9.19
CA ASN A 451 16.57 -5.96 9.72
C ASN A 451 16.44 -7.01 8.61
N MET A 452 15.58 -6.78 7.61
CA MET A 452 15.46 -7.69 6.47
C MET A 452 16.75 -7.81 5.65
N ILE A 453 17.56 -6.75 5.52
CA ILE A 453 18.84 -6.80 4.81
C ILE A 453 19.95 -7.32 5.71
N HIS A 454 19.94 -6.97 7.00
CA HIS A 454 20.91 -7.43 7.98
C HIS A 454 20.92 -8.97 8.08
N ASP A 455 19.74 -9.58 8.16
CA ASP A 455 19.59 -11.02 8.35
C ASP A 455 19.45 -11.80 7.02
N ARG A 456 19.48 -11.08 5.88
CA ARG A 456 19.25 -11.71 4.58
C ARG A 456 20.38 -12.66 4.18
N GLY A 457 20.00 -13.87 3.80
CA GLY A 457 20.88 -14.78 3.08
C GLY A 457 21.10 -14.36 1.61
N ASP A 458 21.92 -15.16 0.90
CA ASP A 458 22.12 -14.93 -0.53
C ASP A 458 20.84 -15.05 -1.34
N TRP A 459 20.71 -14.22 -2.34
CA TRP A 459 19.52 -14.19 -3.19
C TRP A 459 19.62 -15.24 -4.30
N CYS A 460 18.78 -16.27 -4.28
CA CYS A 460 18.65 -17.23 -5.36
C CYS A 460 17.99 -16.54 -6.57
N ILE A 461 18.78 -16.29 -7.62
CA ILE A 461 18.31 -15.55 -8.81
C ILE A 461 17.72 -16.49 -9.87
N SER A 462 18.20 -17.75 -9.97
CA SER A 462 17.78 -18.64 -11.05
C SER A 462 16.37 -19.21 -10.86
N ARG A 463 15.62 -19.27 -11.95
CA ARG A 463 14.28 -19.89 -12.02
C ARG A 463 14.22 -20.84 -13.22
N GLN A 464 13.70 -22.06 -13.00
CA GLN A 464 13.54 -23.11 -14.00
C GLN A 464 12.28 -22.86 -14.83
N ARG A 465 12.27 -21.72 -15.53
CA ARG A 465 11.18 -21.20 -16.33
C ARG A 465 11.65 -20.74 -17.70
N VAL A 466 10.69 -20.50 -18.60
CA VAL A 466 10.97 -20.07 -19.97
C VAL A 466 10.60 -18.62 -20.21
N TRP A 467 9.54 -18.14 -19.54
CA TRP A 467 9.05 -16.76 -19.72
C TRP A 467 9.74 -15.79 -18.74
N GLY A 468 10.80 -15.16 -19.19
CA GLY A 468 11.59 -14.16 -18.45
C GLY A 468 12.87 -13.84 -19.18
N VAL A 469 13.73 -13.04 -18.53
CA VAL A 469 15.06 -12.71 -19.04
C VAL A 469 16.02 -13.83 -18.68
N PRO A 470 16.72 -14.46 -19.65
CA PRO A 470 17.61 -15.57 -19.38
C PRO A 470 18.83 -15.12 -18.59
N ILE A 471 19.41 -16.04 -17.80
CA ILE A 471 20.71 -15.83 -17.17
C ILE A 471 21.79 -15.86 -18.27
N PRO A 472 22.54 -14.76 -18.51
CA PRO A 472 23.41 -14.61 -19.66
C PRO A 472 24.78 -15.28 -19.46
N ILE A 473 24.77 -16.57 -19.09
CA ILE A 473 25.96 -17.33 -18.76
C ILE A 473 26.13 -18.50 -19.75
N PHE A 474 27.37 -18.71 -20.16
CA PHE A 474 27.79 -19.85 -20.97
C PHE A 474 28.66 -20.77 -20.12
N TYR A 475 28.77 -22.02 -20.56
CA TYR A 475 29.70 -23.02 -20.00
C TYR A 475 30.61 -23.51 -21.11
N CYS A 476 31.92 -23.57 -20.81
CA CYS A 476 32.86 -24.25 -21.67
C CYS A 476 32.71 -25.74 -21.49
N GLU A 477 32.41 -26.47 -22.57
CA GLU A 477 32.27 -27.93 -22.51
C GLU A 477 33.61 -28.64 -22.41
N ASP A 478 34.72 -27.94 -22.78
CA ASP A 478 36.07 -28.52 -22.76
C ASP A 478 36.68 -28.53 -21.33
N CYS A 479 36.35 -27.54 -20.48
CA CYS A 479 36.89 -27.46 -19.09
C CYS A 479 35.83 -27.39 -17.99
N GLY A 480 34.55 -27.23 -18.34
CA GLY A 480 33.45 -27.13 -17.40
C GLY A 480 33.23 -25.74 -16.76
N GLU A 481 34.14 -24.80 -16.98
CA GLU A 481 34.06 -23.45 -16.37
C GLU A 481 32.94 -22.62 -16.98
N HIS A 482 32.29 -21.78 -16.15
CA HIS A 482 31.29 -20.84 -16.57
C HIS A 482 31.92 -19.54 -17.11
N ILE A 483 31.27 -18.94 -18.10
CA ILE A 483 31.76 -17.77 -18.81
C ILE A 483 30.72 -16.66 -18.71
N ILE A 484 31.14 -15.55 -18.11
CA ILE A 484 30.46 -14.26 -18.12
C ILE A 484 31.53 -13.17 -17.97
N ASN A 485 31.60 -12.25 -18.90
CA ASN A 485 32.54 -11.13 -18.88
C ASN A 485 32.04 -9.97 -19.73
N ASP A 486 32.77 -8.86 -19.72
CA ASP A 486 32.38 -7.64 -20.43
C ASP A 486 32.14 -7.87 -21.95
N GLU A 487 32.91 -8.76 -22.59
CA GLU A 487 32.77 -9.04 -24.01
C GLU A 487 31.48 -9.80 -24.33
N THR A 488 31.19 -10.87 -23.59
CA THR A 488 29.95 -11.65 -23.77
C THR A 488 28.70 -10.84 -23.41
N ILE A 489 28.75 -10.06 -22.35
CA ILE A 489 27.64 -9.19 -21.98
C ILE A 489 27.40 -8.09 -23.00
N ALA A 490 28.43 -7.39 -23.45
CA ALA A 490 28.29 -6.35 -24.47
C ALA A 490 27.76 -6.90 -25.81
N HIS A 491 28.16 -8.12 -26.20
CA HIS A 491 27.63 -8.80 -27.38
C HIS A 491 26.14 -9.12 -27.23
N LEU A 492 25.74 -9.72 -26.11
CA LEU A 492 24.34 -10.04 -25.80
C LEU A 492 23.48 -8.79 -25.73
N GLN A 493 23.96 -7.70 -25.10
CA GLN A 493 23.23 -6.43 -25.07
C GLN A 493 22.91 -5.90 -26.46
N LYS A 494 23.85 -6.01 -27.41
CA LYS A 494 23.60 -5.62 -28.81
C LYS A 494 22.54 -6.49 -29.49
N MET A 495 22.54 -7.80 -29.23
CA MET A 495 21.52 -8.71 -29.74
C MET A 495 20.14 -8.43 -29.12
N PHE A 496 20.07 -8.29 -27.79
CA PHE A 496 18.84 -8.00 -27.10
C PHE A 496 18.24 -6.64 -27.47
N ALA A 497 19.08 -5.63 -27.78
CA ALA A 497 18.62 -4.35 -28.32
C ALA A 497 17.85 -4.47 -29.64
N LYS A 498 18.15 -5.49 -30.44
CA LYS A 498 17.48 -5.76 -31.71
C LYS A 498 16.23 -6.62 -31.58
N GLU A 499 16.31 -7.71 -30.84
CA GLU A 499 15.33 -8.79 -30.80
C GLU A 499 14.68 -9.02 -29.44
N GLY A 500 15.23 -8.43 -28.38
CA GLY A 500 14.80 -8.67 -27.00
C GLY A 500 15.32 -10.00 -26.46
N SER A 501 14.80 -10.43 -25.32
CA SER A 501 15.23 -11.66 -24.62
C SER A 501 14.92 -12.95 -25.39
N ASP A 502 14.05 -12.91 -26.40
CA ASP A 502 13.80 -14.05 -27.30
C ASP A 502 15.04 -14.50 -28.05
N THR A 503 15.99 -13.57 -28.29
CA THR A 503 17.32 -13.85 -28.86
C THR A 503 17.95 -15.11 -28.28
N TRP A 504 17.83 -15.33 -26.95
CA TRP A 504 18.42 -16.48 -26.29
C TRP A 504 17.90 -17.82 -26.77
N TRP A 505 16.64 -17.88 -27.17
CA TRP A 505 15.98 -19.09 -27.67
C TRP A 505 15.95 -19.19 -29.20
N MET A 506 16.10 -18.04 -29.90
CA MET A 506 16.11 -17.98 -31.40
C MET A 506 17.43 -18.45 -31.99
N HIS A 507 18.53 -18.18 -31.30
CA HIS A 507 19.87 -18.41 -31.79
C HIS A 507 20.57 -19.58 -31.12
N ASP A 508 21.46 -20.24 -31.82
CA ASP A 508 22.35 -21.23 -31.25
C ASP A 508 23.49 -20.57 -30.45
N VAL A 509 24.24 -21.38 -29.70
CA VAL A 509 25.31 -20.87 -28.84
C VAL A 509 26.41 -20.16 -29.61
N LYS A 510 26.70 -20.59 -30.82
CA LYS A 510 27.76 -19.98 -31.63
C LYS A 510 27.39 -18.57 -32.07
N GLU A 511 26.12 -18.33 -32.35
CA GLU A 511 25.61 -17.01 -32.70
C GLU A 511 25.52 -16.07 -31.51
N LEU A 512 25.22 -16.66 -30.32
CA LEU A 512 25.13 -15.90 -29.06
C LEU A 512 26.51 -15.53 -28.49
N MET A 513 27.57 -16.22 -28.89
CA MET A 513 28.94 -15.88 -28.50
C MET A 513 29.56 -14.87 -29.51
N PRO A 514 30.49 -14.00 -29.06
CA PRO A 514 31.25 -13.17 -29.95
C PRO A 514 32.01 -14.02 -31.00
N GLU A 515 32.12 -13.51 -32.23
CA GLU A 515 32.80 -14.23 -33.34
C GLU A 515 34.24 -14.62 -32.97
N GLY A 516 34.60 -15.90 -33.13
CA GLY A 516 35.93 -16.42 -32.82
C GLY A 516 36.27 -16.50 -31.34
N TYR A 517 35.25 -16.39 -30.43
CA TYR A 517 35.48 -16.44 -28.99
C TYR A 517 36.14 -17.74 -28.55
N LYS A 518 37.07 -17.62 -27.61
CA LYS A 518 37.77 -18.74 -26.97
C LYS A 518 37.62 -18.67 -25.45
N CYS A 519 37.45 -19.82 -24.83
CA CYS A 519 37.40 -19.90 -23.39
C CYS A 519 38.65 -19.26 -22.75
N PRO A 520 38.51 -18.30 -21.82
CA PRO A 520 39.66 -17.65 -21.21
C PRO A 520 40.43 -18.59 -20.26
N HIS A 521 39.84 -19.73 -19.87
CA HIS A 521 40.47 -20.68 -18.98
C HIS A 521 41.28 -21.77 -19.70
N CYS A 522 40.77 -22.31 -20.79
CA CYS A 522 41.41 -23.42 -21.50
C CYS A 522 41.64 -23.21 -22.97
N GLY A 523 41.13 -22.09 -23.59
CA GLY A 523 41.23 -21.84 -25.00
C GLY A 523 40.25 -22.64 -25.87
N GLY A 524 39.38 -23.43 -25.28
CA GLY A 524 38.37 -24.25 -25.98
C GLY A 524 37.31 -23.40 -26.67
N THR A 525 36.57 -24.01 -27.62
CA THR A 525 35.61 -23.34 -28.48
C THR A 525 34.21 -23.99 -28.44
N HIS A 526 34.00 -24.99 -27.58
CA HIS A 526 32.73 -25.68 -27.45
C HIS A 526 32.00 -25.10 -26.21
N PHE A 527 30.82 -24.57 -26.45
CA PHE A 527 30.07 -23.89 -25.38
C PHE A 527 28.63 -24.38 -25.35
N ARG A 528 28.03 -24.39 -24.17
CA ARG A 528 26.59 -24.49 -23.96
C ARG A 528 26.10 -23.28 -23.18
N LYS A 529 24.83 -22.92 -23.33
CA LYS A 529 24.20 -21.80 -22.65
C LYS A 529 23.42 -22.27 -21.44
N GLU A 530 23.23 -21.36 -20.45
CA GLU A 530 22.33 -21.57 -19.33
C GLU A 530 20.88 -21.66 -19.81
N THR A 531 20.05 -22.42 -19.12
CA THR A 531 18.62 -22.63 -19.47
C THR A 531 17.67 -21.91 -18.53
N ASP A 532 18.15 -21.51 -17.37
CA ASP A 532 17.35 -20.81 -16.36
C ASP A 532 17.17 -19.34 -16.70
N ILE A 533 16.05 -18.77 -16.24
CA ILE A 533 15.79 -17.33 -16.32
C ILE A 533 16.09 -16.66 -14.97
N MET A 534 16.21 -15.34 -15.00
CA MET A 534 16.33 -14.53 -13.79
C MET A 534 14.99 -14.48 -13.02
N ASP A 535 15.09 -14.30 -11.72
CA ASP A 535 13.98 -13.99 -10.83
C ASP A 535 13.26 -12.71 -11.28
N VAL A 536 11.94 -12.71 -11.33
CA VAL A 536 11.13 -11.55 -11.71
C VAL A 536 11.37 -10.33 -10.80
N TRP A 537 11.76 -10.55 -9.55
CA TRP A 537 12.18 -9.47 -8.65
C TRP A 537 13.50 -8.82 -9.05
N PHE A 538 14.32 -9.51 -9.84
CA PHE A 538 15.48 -8.91 -10.46
C PHE A 538 15.09 -8.01 -11.63
N ASP A 539 14.06 -8.39 -12.40
CA ASP A 539 13.53 -7.59 -13.51
C ASP A 539 13.04 -6.24 -13.01
N SER A 540 12.07 -6.24 -12.08
CA SER A 540 11.54 -5.02 -11.48
C SER A 540 12.57 -4.29 -10.62
N GLY A 541 13.47 -5.01 -9.97
CA GLY A 541 14.59 -4.45 -9.21
C GLY A 541 15.55 -3.61 -10.05
N CYS A 542 15.68 -3.90 -11.36
CA CYS A 542 16.56 -3.17 -12.26
C CYS A 542 15.91 -1.97 -12.99
N THR A 543 14.64 -1.66 -12.70
CA THR A 543 13.91 -0.56 -13.38
C THR A 543 14.55 0.81 -13.15
N HIS A 544 15.23 1.02 -12.04
CA HIS A 544 16.01 2.23 -11.82
C HIS A 544 17.09 2.44 -12.89
N GLN A 545 17.66 1.37 -13.44
CA GLN A 545 18.68 1.42 -14.49
C GLN A 545 18.02 1.48 -15.87
N GLY A 546 16.97 0.65 -16.09
CA GLY A 546 16.29 0.52 -17.37
C GLY A 546 15.30 1.65 -17.68
N VAL A 547 14.82 2.38 -16.66
CA VAL A 547 13.83 3.45 -16.80
C VAL A 547 14.41 4.78 -16.34
N LEU A 548 14.74 4.94 -15.05
CA LEU A 548 15.13 6.24 -14.49
C LEU A 548 16.39 6.81 -15.16
N LYS A 549 17.42 6.00 -15.37
CA LYS A 549 18.67 6.46 -16.00
C LYS A 549 18.58 6.60 -17.53
N ASN A 550 17.64 5.90 -18.14
CA ASN A 550 17.51 5.91 -19.61
C ASN A 550 16.61 7.03 -20.14
N ASP A 551 15.78 7.62 -19.29
CA ASP A 551 14.92 8.74 -19.65
C ASP A 551 15.52 10.05 -19.12
N PRO A 552 15.93 10.99 -20.01
CA PRO A 552 16.59 12.25 -19.60
C PRO A 552 15.67 13.19 -18.81
N ASP A 553 14.36 12.98 -18.90
CA ASP A 553 13.37 13.76 -18.15
C ASP A 553 13.18 13.26 -16.71
N LEU A 554 13.71 12.08 -16.39
CA LEU A 554 13.65 11.50 -15.06
C LEU A 554 14.95 11.74 -14.28
N ASP A 555 14.89 11.59 -12.95
CA ASP A 555 16.05 11.69 -12.09
C ASP A 555 16.39 10.33 -11.46
N TYR A 556 17.68 10.16 -11.18
CA TYR A 556 18.20 9.01 -10.45
C TYR A 556 19.27 9.44 -9.44
N PRO A 557 19.12 9.14 -8.14
CA PRO A 557 17.94 8.55 -7.49
C PRO A 557 16.68 9.40 -7.65
N CYS A 558 15.51 8.75 -7.77
CA CYS A 558 14.26 9.49 -7.82
C CYS A 558 13.83 10.01 -6.43
N GLU A 559 12.89 10.94 -6.40
CA GLU A 559 12.44 11.55 -5.14
C GLU A 559 11.68 10.56 -4.28
N MET A 560 10.85 9.69 -4.88
CA MET A 560 9.97 8.82 -4.09
C MET A 560 9.68 7.47 -4.74
N TYR A 561 9.68 6.41 -3.91
CA TYR A 561 8.97 5.15 -4.12
C TYR A 561 7.74 5.12 -3.21
N LEU A 562 6.60 4.68 -3.72
CA LEU A 562 5.36 4.56 -2.96
C LEU A 562 4.69 3.22 -3.26
N GLU A 563 4.63 2.33 -2.27
CA GLU A 563 3.96 1.02 -2.38
C GLU A 563 3.41 0.55 -1.04
N GLY A 564 2.78 -0.65 -1.05
CA GLY A 564 2.32 -1.32 0.14
C GLY A 564 3.45 -1.82 1.05
N SER A 565 3.12 -2.12 2.29
CA SER A 565 4.07 -2.56 3.32
C SER A 565 4.74 -3.92 3.02
N ASP A 566 4.16 -4.74 2.14
CA ASP A 566 4.74 -5.99 1.64
C ASP A 566 5.98 -5.75 0.76
N GLN A 567 6.10 -4.56 0.17
CA GLN A 567 7.21 -4.25 -0.74
C GLN A 567 8.56 -4.01 -0.04
N HIS A 568 8.60 -3.96 1.29
CA HIS A 568 9.86 -4.03 2.04
C HIS A 568 10.59 -5.37 1.81
N ARG A 569 9.84 -6.45 1.55
CA ARG A 569 10.39 -7.75 1.16
C ARG A 569 10.43 -7.95 -0.36
N GLY A 570 9.70 -7.15 -1.12
CA GLY A 570 9.59 -7.18 -2.58
C GLY A 570 10.43 -6.10 -3.26
N TRP A 571 9.77 -5.18 -3.95
CA TRP A 571 10.39 -4.21 -4.86
C TRP A 571 11.30 -3.18 -4.19
N PHE A 572 10.97 -2.69 -2.99
CA PHE A 572 11.89 -1.79 -2.26
C PHE A 572 13.23 -2.46 -2.00
N ASN A 573 13.19 -3.74 -1.64
CA ASN A 573 14.36 -4.54 -1.32
C ASN A 573 15.17 -4.88 -2.59
N SER A 574 14.53 -5.42 -3.64
CA SER A 574 15.22 -5.81 -4.87
C SER A 574 15.84 -4.60 -5.58
N SER A 575 15.13 -3.46 -5.64
CA SER A 575 15.67 -2.21 -6.19
C SER A 575 16.85 -1.68 -5.39
N LEU A 576 16.80 -1.75 -4.06
CA LEU A 576 17.91 -1.36 -3.18
C LEU A 576 19.15 -2.21 -3.45
N LEU A 577 18.99 -3.54 -3.42
CA LEU A 577 20.10 -4.47 -3.60
C LEU A 577 20.78 -4.31 -4.95
N THR A 578 20.03 -4.26 -6.04
CA THR A 578 20.58 -4.09 -7.39
C THR A 578 21.24 -2.73 -7.56
N SER A 579 20.64 -1.66 -7.03
CA SER A 579 21.22 -0.32 -7.10
C SER A 579 22.51 -0.22 -6.29
N VAL A 580 22.53 -0.69 -5.05
CA VAL A 580 23.72 -0.64 -4.19
C VAL A 580 24.82 -1.52 -4.77
N ALA A 581 24.49 -2.72 -5.26
CA ALA A 581 25.48 -3.61 -5.85
C ALA A 581 26.20 -2.96 -7.06
N VAL A 582 25.46 -2.23 -7.90
CA VAL A 582 26.02 -1.62 -9.11
C VAL A 582 26.53 -0.20 -8.89
N ASN A 583 25.73 0.65 -8.21
CA ASN A 583 25.97 2.09 -8.10
C ASN A 583 26.46 2.53 -6.71
N GLY A 584 26.29 1.72 -5.66
CA GLY A 584 26.75 2.02 -4.30
C GLY A 584 25.80 2.85 -3.44
N TYR A 585 24.58 3.17 -3.91
CA TYR A 585 23.57 3.96 -3.19
C TYR A 585 22.13 3.54 -3.52
N ALA A 586 21.18 3.98 -2.71
CA ALA A 586 19.77 3.67 -2.89
C ALA A 586 19.20 4.31 -4.17
N PRO A 587 18.22 3.69 -4.85
CA PRO A 587 17.61 4.23 -6.07
C PRO A 587 16.57 5.32 -5.80
N TYR A 588 16.26 5.59 -4.55
CA TYR A 588 15.23 6.51 -4.08
C TYR A 588 15.71 7.35 -2.91
N LYS A 589 15.22 8.59 -2.82
CA LYS A 589 15.50 9.53 -1.71
C LYS A 589 14.50 9.35 -0.56
N SER A 590 13.27 8.95 -0.87
CA SER A 590 12.25 8.67 0.13
C SER A 590 11.41 7.45 -0.25
N VAL A 591 10.87 6.77 0.77
CA VAL A 591 9.92 5.68 0.62
C VAL A 591 8.67 5.99 1.44
N LEU A 592 7.52 6.05 0.77
CA LEU A 592 6.22 6.19 1.39
C LEU A 592 5.50 4.84 1.35
N THR A 593 5.04 4.39 2.52
CA THR A 593 4.44 3.07 2.66
C THR A 593 2.98 3.19 3.04
N HIS A 594 2.10 2.47 2.35
CA HIS A 594 0.70 2.32 2.74
C HIS A 594 0.40 0.91 3.28
N GLY A 595 -0.65 0.81 4.09
CA GLY A 595 -1.19 -0.46 4.58
C GLY A 595 -2.00 -1.20 3.51
N PHE A 596 -2.67 -2.28 3.92
CA PHE A 596 -3.53 -3.07 3.06
C PHE A 596 -4.98 -2.55 3.07
N THR A 597 -5.74 -2.98 2.07
CA THR A 597 -7.18 -2.78 2.06
C THR A 597 -7.88 -3.98 2.69
N VAL A 598 -8.73 -3.71 3.67
CA VAL A 598 -9.45 -4.73 4.44
C VAL A 598 -10.97 -4.48 4.38
N ASP A 599 -11.77 -5.49 4.68
CA ASP A 599 -13.23 -5.32 4.73
C ASP A 599 -13.69 -4.45 5.92
N GLY A 600 -14.99 -4.22 6.04
CA GLY A 600 -15.55 -3.38 7.10
C GLY A 600 -15.23 -3.86 8.52
N GLU A 601 -14.97 -5.14 8.72
CA GLU A 601 -14.60 -5.79 9.98
C GLU A 601 -13.08 -5.86 10.20
N GLY A 602 -12.27 -5.38 9.23
CA GLY A 602 -10.81 -5.40 9.32
C GLY A 602 -10.16 -6.71 8.87
N ARG A 603 -10.89 -7.57 8.15
CA ARG A 603 -10.35 -8.83 7.63
C ARG A 603 -9.77 -8.64 6.24
N LYS A 604 -8.71 -9.36 5.92
CA LYS A 604 -8.12 -9.39 4.58
C LYS A 604 -9.17 -9.75 3.52
N MET A 605 -9.23 -8.96 2.46
CA MET A 605 -10.13 -9.25 1.33
C MET A 605 -9.60 -10.43 0.52
N SER A 606 -10.45 -11.40 0.22
CA SER A 606 -10.13 -12.52 -0.67
C SER A 606 -11.36 -13.02 -1.41
N LYS A 607 -11.15 -13.56 -2.63
CA LYS A 607 -12.23 -14.15 -3.44
C LYS A 607 -12.86 -15.35 -2.76
N SER A 608 -12.08 -16.14 -2.02
CA SER A 608 -12.56 -17.31 -1.29
C SER A 608 -13.49 -16.97 -0.13
N VAL A 609 -13.33 -15.82 0.50
CA VAL A 609 -14.21 -15.32 1.56
C VAL A 609 -15.41 -14.56 0.99
N GLY A 610 -15.35 -14.11 -0.28
CA GLY A 610 -16.41 -13.37 -0.94
C GLY A 610 -16.58 -11.92 -0.44
N ASN A 611 -15.55 -11.36 0.20
CA ASN A 611 -15.54 -10.00 0.77
C ASN A 611 -14.75 -8.99 -0.08
N THR A 612 -14.41 -9.34 -1.33
CA THR A 612 -13.70 -8.45 -2.24
C THR A 612 -14.63 -7.40 -2.83
N VAL A 613 -14.11 -6.17 -2.97
CA VAL A 613 -14.77 -5.07 -3.68
C VAL A 613 -13.91 -4.71 -4.88
N ALA A 614 -14.49 -4.74 -6.08
CA ALA A 614 -13.78 -4.32 -7.30
C ALA A 614 -13.85 -2.80 -7.45
N PRO A 615 -12.77 -2.12 -7.86
CA PRO A 615 -12.80 -0.68 -8.12
C PRO A 615 -13.89 -0.27 -9.12
N GLN A 616 -14.12 -1.09 -10.15
CA GLN A 616 -15.12 -0.85 -11.19
C GLN A 616 -16.54 -0.78 -10.60
N GLU A 617 -16.90 -1.67 -9.67
CA GLU A 617 -18.20 -1.66 -8.99
C GLU A 617 -18.41 -0.37 -8.19
N VAL A 618 -17.35 0.14 -7.55
CA VAL A 618 -17.40 1.41 -6.81
C VAL A 618 -17.59 2.58 -7.78
N ILE A 619 -16.81 2.60 -8.87
CA ILE A 619 -16.85 3.67 -9.87
C ILE A 619 -18.19 3.71 -10.58
N GLU A 620 -18.75 2.56 -10.98
CA GLU A 620 -20.05 2.46 -11.63
C GLU A 620 -21.21 2.95 -10.74
N LYS A 621 -21.07 2.79 -9.43
CA LYS A 621 -22.13 3.18 -8.49
C LYS A 621 -21.96 4.59 -7.94
N TYR A 622 -20.74 4.99 -7.60
CA TYR A 622 -20.46 6.22 -6.88
C TYR A 622 -19.62 7.23 -7.67
N GLY A 623 -18.85 6.77 -8.67
CA GLY A 623 -17.86 7.55 -9.39
C GLY A 623 -16.46 7.42 -8.84
N ALA A 624 -15.48 7.83 -9.63
CA ALA A 624 -14.06 7.78 -9.27
C ALA A 624 -13.72 8.80 -8.16
N ASP A 625 -14.32 10.01 -8.18
CA ASP A 625 -14.07 11.01 -7.13
C ASP A 625 -14.47 10.53 -5.73
N VAL A 626 -15.53 9.73 -5.58
CA VAL A 626 -15.91 9.15 -4.28
C VAL A 626 -14.88 8.08 -3.86
N LEU A 627 -14.34 7.30 -4.78
CA LEU A 627 -13.27 6.35 -4.49
C LEU A 627 -11.97 7.07 -4.11
N ARG A 628 -11.64 8.17 -4.80
CA ARG A 628 -10.49 9.03 -4.47
C ARG A 628 -10.66 9.69 -3.09
N LEU A 629 -11.87 10.10 -2.76
CA LEU A 629 -12.21 10.63 -1.45
C LEU A 629 -12.05 9.56 -0.35
N TRP A 630 -12.40 8.30 -0.64
CA TRP A 630 -12.15 7.19 0.28
C TRP A 630 -10.65 7.04 0.58
N VAL A 631 -9.79 7.09 -0.43
CA VAL A 631 -8.33 6.99 -0.27
C VAL A 631 -7.79 8.07 0.68
N SER A 632 -8.37 9.27 0.65
CA SER A 632 -7.97 10.41 1.50
C SER A 632 -8.73 10.51 2.83
N SER A 633 -9.72 9.66 3.09
CA SER A 633 -10.60 9.80 4.27
C SER A 633 -10.07 9.13 5.54
N ALA A 634 -9.06 8.30 5.44
CA ALA A 634 -8.46 7.58 6.55
C ALA A 634 -6.92 7.64 6.48
N ASP A 635 -6.27 7.36 7.60
CA ASP A 635 -4.81 7.22 7.61
C ASP A 635 -4.41 5.93 6.90
N TYR A 636 -3.94 6.10 5.67
CA TYR A 636 -3.55 5.00 4.78
C TYR A 636 -2.20 4.37 5.14
N GLN A 637 -1.45 4.94 6.08
CA GLN A 637 -0.20 4.33 6.57
C GLN A 637 -0.48 3.02 7.34
N GLY A 638 -1.69 2.89 7.89
CA GLY A 638 -2.24 1.63 8.38
C GLY A 638 -3.21 0.97 7.38
N ASP A 639 -3.82 -0.15 7.80
CA ASP A 639 -4.80 -0.86 6.97
C ASP A 639 -6.09 -0.05 6.83
N ILE A 640 -6.58 0.12 5.60
CA ILE A 640 -7.78 0.90 5.30
C ILE A 640 -8.98 -0.01 5.12
N ARG A 641 -10.05 0.29 5.84
CA ARG A 641 -11.32 -0.41 5.71
C ARG A 641 -12.15 0.10 4.54
N LEU A 642 -12.77 -0.83 3.83
CA LEU A 642 -13.75 -0.52 2.79
C LEU A 642 -14.99 -1.38 2.96
N SER A 643 -16.16 -0.73 2.92
CA SER A 643 -17.46 -1.41 2.94
C SER A 643 -18.52 -0.56 2.24
N PRO A 644 -19.66 -1.12 1.83
CA PRO A 644 -20.78 -0.36 1.28
C PRO A 644 -21.28 0.75 2.20
N LYS A 645 -21.21 0.54 3.53
CA LYS A 645 -21.60 1.54 4.53
C LYS A 645 -20.65 2.74 4.50
N ILE A 646 -19.33 2.49 4.47
CA ILE A 646 -18.30 3.55 4.38
C ILE A 646 -18.48 4.34 3.08
N LEU A 647 -18.64 3.67 1.95
CA LEU A 647 -18.86 4.33 0.66
C LEU A 647 -20.11 5.20 0.64
N LYS A 648 -21.20 4.75 1.28
CA LYS A 648 -22.41 5.55 1.41
C LYS A 648 -22.18 6.82 2.24
N GLN A 649 -21.49 6.71 3.37
CA GLN A 649 -21.13 7.86 4.21
C GLN A 649 -20.26 8.86 3.45
N LEU A 650 -19.27 8.38 2.71
CA LEU A 650 -18.42 9.24 1.87
C LEU A 650 -19.17 9.89 0.73
N SER A 651 -20.13 9.20 0.14
CA SER A 651 -21.02 9.80 -0.87
C SER A 651 -21.87 10.96 -0.28
N ASP A 652 -22.27 10.85 1.00
CA ASP A 652 -22.97 11.94 1.69
C ASP A 652 -22.04 13.12 1.98
N VAL A 653 -20.79 12.87 2.39
CA VAL A 653 -19.78 13.92 2.55
C VAL A 653 -19.47 14.59 1.21
N TYR A 654 -19.23 13.81 0.17
CA TYR A 654 -19.05 14.33 -1.20
C TYR A 654 -20.18 15.26 -1.61
N ARG A 655 -21.44 14.87 -1.38
CA ARG A 655 -22.60 15.67 -1.70
C ARG A 655 -22.61 17.02 -0.97
N LYS A 656 -22.20 17.07 0.29
CA LYS A 656 -22.10 18.32 1.06
C LYS A 656 -21.06 19.25 0.45
N ILE A 657 -19.87 18.74 0.15
CA ILE A 657 -18.79 19.52 -0.50
C ILE A 657 -19.28 20.05 -1.86
N ARG A 658 -19.89 19.19 -2.67
CA ARG A 658 -20.46 19.58 -3.97
C ARG A 658 -21.54 20.66 -3.85
N ASN A 659 -22.41 20.56 -2.85
CA ASN A 659 -23.45 21.56 -2.60
C ASN A 659 -22.87 22.92 -2.23
N THR A 660 -21.75 22.96 -1.49
CA THR A 660 -21.04 24.20 -1.20
C THR A 660 -20.54 24.84 -2.49
N PHE A 661 -19.88 24.09 -3.37
CA PHE A 661 -19.47 24.61 -4.67
C PHE A 661 -20.65 25.14 -5.50
N ARG A 662 -21.75 24.38 -5.53
CA ARG A 662 -22.93 24.80 -6.28
C ARG A 662 -23.53 26.10 -5.74
N TYR A 663 -23.55 26.28 -4.43
CA TYR A 663 -24.04 27.51 -3.80
C TYR A 663 -23.15 28.70 -4.12
N LEU A 664 -21.84 28.53 -4.03
CA LEU A 664 -20.88 29.59 -4.39
C LEU A 664 -21.02 29.98 -5.86
N LEU A 665 -20.98 29.02 -6.77
CA LEU A 665 -21.15 29.28 -8.20
C LEU A 665 -22.47 30.00 -8.53
N GLY A 666 -23.57 29.55 -7.91
CA GLY A 666 -24.89 30.12 -8.18
C GLY A 666 -25.03 31.59 -7.78
N ASN A 667 -24.36 32.00 -6.72
CA ASN A 667 -24.39 33.36 -6.21
C ASN A 667 -23.31 34.27 -6.84
N LEU A 668 -22.48 33.73 -7.72
CA LEU A 668 -21.48 34.49 -8.49
C LEU A 668 -21.83 34.66 -9.95
N ALA A 669 -23.06 34.32 -10.35
CA ALA A 669 -23.51 34.40 -11.76
C ALA A 669 -23.46 35.79 -12.35
N ASP A 670 -23.69 36.81 -11.53
CA ASP A 670 -23.69 38.26 -11.92
C ASP A 670 -22.44 39.00 -11.40
N PHE A 671 -21.39 38.27 -11.04
CA PHE A 671 -20.17 38.84 -10.46
C PHE A 671 -19.02 38.78 -11.47
N ASP A 672 -18.48 39.93 -11.81
CA ASP A 672 -17.25 40.05 -12.61
C ASP A 672 -16.08 40.39 -11.68
N PRO A 673 -15.16 39.44 -11.41
CA PRO A 673 -14.05 39.69 -10.49
C PRO A 673 -13.18 40.89 -10.86
N ALA A 674 -13.12 41.26 -12.13
CA ALA A 674 -12.31 42.40 -12.59
C ALA A 674 -12.97 43.77 -12.31
N LYS A 675 -14.29 43.79 -12.11
CA LYS A 675 -15.05 45.06 -11.95
C LYS A 675 -15.69 45.19 -10.58
N ASP A 676 -16.18 44.09 -10.04
CA ASP A 676 -17.05 44.06 -8.86
C ASP A 676 -16.32 43.71 -7.57
N ALA A 677 -15.02 43.36 -7.64
CA ALA A 677 -14.26 42.96 -6.48
C ALA A 677 -14.08 44.08 -5.47
N VAL A 678 -14.41 43.81 -4.22
CA VAL A 678 -14.20 44.69 -3.07
C VAL A 678 -12.85 44.32 -2.44
N ALA A 679 -12.02 45.33 -2.17
CA ALA A 679 -10.71 45.12 -1.52
C ALA A 679 -10.90 44.62 -0.07
N TYR A 680 -9.97 43.75 0.42
CA TYR A 680 -10.10 43.14 1.75
C TYR A 680 -10.36 44.13 2.88
N GLN A 681 -9.63 45.28 2.90
CA GLN A 681 -9.80 46.32 3.93
C GLN A 681 -11.23 46.89 3.98
N ASP A 682 -11.92 46.92 2.83
CA ASP A 682 -13.25 47.49 2.65
C ASP A 682 -14.37 46.45 2.82
N MET A 683 -14.03 45.19 3.01
CA MET A 683 -15.00 44.09 3.24
C MET A 683 -15.63 44.20 4.63
N THR A 684 -16.82 43.61 4.75
CA THR A 684 -17.49 43.51 6.06
C THR A 684 -16.75 42.58 7.00
N ASP A 685 -16.93 42.72 8.31
CA ASP A 685 -16.28 41.89 9.32
C ASP A 685 -16.57 40.40 9.15
N LEU A 686 -17.80 40.04 8.78
CA LEU A 686 -18.21 38.67 8.51
C LEU A 686 -17.48 38.07 7.30
N ASP A 687 -17.28 38.88 6.24
CA ASP A 687 -16.52 38.45 5.07
C ASP A 687 -15.04 38.28 5.37
N LYS A 688 -14.48 39.19 6.17
CA LYS A 688 -13.11 39.09 6.68
C LYS A 688 -12.90 37.84 7.54
N TRP A 689 -13.88 37.52 8.41
CA TRP A 689 -13.86 36.29 9.20
C TRP A 689 -13.90 35.03 8.32
N ALA A 690 -14.71 35.02 7.26
CA ALA A 690 -14.77 33.89 6.34
C ALA A 690 -13.45 33.67 5.62
N LEU A 691 -12.72 34.74 5.25
CA LEU A 691 -11.40 34.67 4.64
C LEU A 691 -10.31 34.29 5.65
N LEU A 692 -10.42 34.75 6.90
CA LEU A 692 -9.53 34.28 7.99
C LEU A 692 -9.68 32.76 8.19
N ARG A 693 -10.90 32.24 8.25
CA ARG A 693 -11.14 30.78 8.35
C ARG A 693 -10.61 30.03 7.14
N LEU A 694 -10.79 30.59 5.93
CA LEU A 694 -10.23 30.02 4.71
C LEU A 694 -8.69 29.88 4.82
N GLU A 695 -8.01 30.93 5.28
CA GLU A 695 -6.54 30.93 5.38
C GLU A 695 -6.04 29.92 6.41
N GLN A 696 -6.70 29.83 7.58
CA GLN A 696 -6.37 28.82 8.58
C GLN A 696 -6.53 27.39 8.03
N VAL A 697 -7.61 27.11 7.30
CA VAL A 697 -7.83 25.83 6.64
C VAL A 697 -6.84 25.61 5.51
N PHE A 698 -6.46 26.62 4.76
CA PHE A 698 -5.49 26.54 3.68
C PHE A 698 -4.09 26.17 4.24
N GLU A 699 -3.66 26.78 5.36
CA GLU A 699 -2.40 26.42 6.01
C GLU A 699 -2.42 24.97 6.51
N GLU A 700 -3.51 24.54 7.19
CA GLU A 700 -3.69 23.15 7.66
C GLU A 700 -3.67 22.15 6.50
N VAL A 701 -4.38 22.44 5.42
CA VAL A 701 -4.45 21.58 4.21
C VAL A 701 -3.10 21.50 3.52
N THR A 702 -2.37 22.62 3.42
CA THR A 702 -1.05 22.67 2.80
C THR A 702 -0.05 21.82 3.60
N ASP A 703 -0.04 21.96 4.93
CA ASP A 703 0.81 21.12 5.80
C ASP A 703 0.43 19.64 5.68
N ALA A 704 -0.85 19.32 5.62
CA ALA A 704 -1.32 17.95 5.45
C ALA A 704 -0.85 17.31 4.13
N TYR A 705 -0.85 18.06 3.02
CA TYR A 705 -0.31 17.57 1.75
C TYR A 705 1.21 17.40 1.78
N GLU A 706 1.94 18.34 2.39
CA GLU A 706 3.42 18.25 2.50
C GLU A 706 3.86 17.05 3.35
N ASN A 707 3.08 16.71 4.37
CA ASN A 707 3.35 15.59 5.27
C ASN A 707 2.64 14.29 4.83
N TYR A 708 2.00 14.29 3.68
CA TYR A 708 1.24 13.13 3.14
C TYR A 708 0.14 12.63 4.09
N GLN A 709 -0.50 13.53 4.86
CA GLN A 709 -1.57 13.26 5.81
C GLN A 709 -2.95 13.62 5.21
N PHE A 710 -3.36 12.94 4.16
CA PHE A 710 -4.55 13.31 3.39
C PHE A 710 -5.86 13.22 4.18
N HIS A 711 -5.90 12.43 5.25
CA HIS A 711 -7.06 12.37 6.15
C HIS A 711 -7.25 13.68 6.95
N VAL A 712 -6.17 14.38 7.28
CA VAL A 712 -6.23 15.69 7.92
C VAL A 712 -6.85 16.69 6.93
N MET A 713 -6.35 16.75 5.71
CA MET A 713 -6.94 17.57 4.64
C MET A 713 -8.43 17.26 4.43
N TYR A 714 -8.80 15.98 4.37
CA TYR A 714 -10.20 15.56 4.22
C TYR A 714 -11.10 16.13 5.33
N HIS A 715 -10.68 16.03 6.58
CA HIS A 715 -11.43 16.55 7.70
C HIS A 715 -11.50 18.07 7.71
N ALA A 716 -10.40 18.76 7.43
CA ALA A 716 -10.35 20.23 7.33
C ALA A 716 -11.32 20.75 6.29
N ILE A 717 -11.27 20.22 5.06
CA ILE A 717 -12.19 20.63 3.96
C ILE A 717 -13.65 20.30 4.30
N HIS A 718 -13.94 19.11 4.82
CA HIS A 718 -15.30 18.73 5.18
C HIS A 718 -15.87 19.65 6.26
N ASN A 719 -15.11 19.94 7.32
CA ASN A 719 -15.53 20.82 8.39
C ASN A 719 -15.74 22.26 7.89
N PHE A 720 -14.80 22.78 7.13
CA PHE A 720 -14.95 24.12 6.54
C PHE A 720 -16.20 24.25 5.70
N CYS A 721 -16.45 23.31 4.79
CA CYS A 721 -17.65 23.32 3.94
C CYS A 721 -18.97 23.19 4.74
N THR A 722 -18.97 22.40 5.82
CA THR A 722 -20.22 22.09 6.54
C THR A 722 -20.49 22.97 7.75
N VAL A 723 -19.47 23.35 8.48
CA VAL A 723 -19.57 24.15 9.72
C VAL A 723 -19.37 25.63 9.42
N ASP A 724 -18.18 25.99 8.93
CA ASP A 724 -17.85 27.41 8.74
C ASP A 724 -18.66 28.04 7.60
N LEU A 725 -18.76 27.35 6.48
CA LEU A 725 -19.49 27.86 5.32
C LEU A 725 -20.99 27.60 5.42
N SER A 726 -21.44 26.34 5.34
CA SER A 726 -22.87 26.06 5.17
C SER A 726 -23.71 26.41 6.39
N ALA A 727 -23.25 26.11 7.61
CA ALA A 727 -24.02 26.33 8.85
C ALA A 727 -23.87 27.76 9.41
N MET A 728 -22.88 28.53 8.95
CA MET A 728 -22.65 29.88 9.42
C MET A 728 -22.62 30.90 8.27
N TYR A 729 -21.50 31.04 7.57
CA TYR A 729 -21.25 32.12 6.65
C TYR A 729 -22.31 32.24 5.54
N LEU A 730 -22.48 31.15 4.78
CA LEU A 730 -23.40 31.15 3.62
C LEU A 730 -24.88 31.26 4.03
N ASP A 731 -25.23 30.83 5.24
CA ASP A 731 -26.58 30.92 5.74
C ASP A 731 -26.91 32.37 6.14
N VAL A 732 -26.01 33.03 6.86
CA VAL A 732 -26.18 34.41 7.29
C VAL A 732 -26.22 35.40 6.14
N ILE A 733 -25.38 35.23 5.12
CA ILE A 733 -25.29 36.18 4.00
C ILE A 733 -26.41 36.06 2.97
N LYS A 734 -27.30 35.04 3.08
CA LYS A 734 -28.42 34.83 2.13
C LYS A 734 -29.29 36.08 1.93
N ASP A 735 -29.66 36.74 3.03
CA ASP A 735 -30.53 37.91 2.97
C ASP A 735 -29.88 38.98 2.10
N ARG A 736 -28.65 39.39 2.39
CA ARG A 736 -27.97 40.45 1.59
C ARG A 736 -27.68 40.01 0.15
N LEU A 737 -27.38 38.73 -0.09
CA LEU A 737 -27.17 38.26 -1.46
C LEU A 737 -28.42 38.35 -2.32
N TYR A 738 -29.60 38.05 -1.74
CA TYR A 738 -30.85 37.93 -2.49
C TYR A 738 -31.65 39.22 -2.51
N THR A 739 -31.58 40.04 -1.47
CA THR A 739 -32.49 41.17 -1.28
C THR A 739 -31.84 42.55 -1.51
N GLU A 740 -30.55 42.68 -1.47
CA GLU A 740 -29.83 43.92 -1.72
C GLU A 740 -29.79 44.27 -3.24
N LYS A 741 -29.46 45.52 -3.57
CA LYS A 741 -29.18 45.92 -4.97
C LYS A 741 -28.03 45.11 -5.54
N ALA A 742 -28.06 44.85 -6.83
CA ALA A 742 -27.05 44.07 -7.54
C ALA A 742 -25.62 44.58 -7.30
N ASP A 743 -25.46 45.91 -7.28
CA ASP A 743 -24.19 46.63 -7.14
C ASP A 743 -23.91 47.13 -5.72
N SER A 744 -24.75 46.81 -4.74
CA SER A 744 -24.55 47.27 -3.37
C SER A 744 -23.20 46.77 -2.80
N HIS A 745 -22.53 47.62 -2.06
CA HIS A 745 -21.23 47.31 -1.47
C HIS A 745 -21.21 46.04 -0.62
N ILE A 746 -22.24 45.85 0.24
CA ILE A 746 -22.31 44.71 1.14
C ILE A 746 -22.57 43.40 0.39
N ARG A 747 -23.29 43.43 -0.72
CA ARG A 747 -23.49 42.29 -1.60
C ARG A 747 -22.21 41.96 -2.36
N ARG A 748 -21.54 42.95 -2.96
CA ARG A 748 -20.27 42.76 -3.66
C ARG A 748 -19.15 42.33 -2.72
N SER A 749 -19.13 42.80 -1.45
CA SER A 749 -18.23 42.33 -0.42
C SER A 749 -18.37 40.81 -0.18
N ALA A 750 -19.63 40.35 -0.01
CA ALA A 750 -19.91 38.92 0.13
C ALA A 750 -19.49 38.12 -1.12
N GLN A 751 -19.80 38.59 -2.31
CA GLN A 751 -19.44 37.92 -3.56
C GLN A 751 -17.93 37.87 -3.77
N SER A 752 -17.19 38.91 -3.38
CA SER A 752 -15.74 38.95 -3.44
C SER A 752 -15.12 37.90 -2.52
N ALA A 753 -15.60 37.79 -1.27
CA ALA A 753 -15.15 36.74 -0.36
C ALA A 753 -15.50 35.34 -0.88
N MET A 754 -16.73 35.16 -1.40
CA MET A 754 -17.15 33.86 -1.99
C MET A 754 -16.31 33.49 -3.20
N TYR A 755 -15.89 34.42 -4.04
CA TYR A 755 -15.02 34.16 -5.19
C TYR A 755 -13.64 33.71 -4.75
N ILE A 756 -13.05 34.37 -3.76
CA ILE A 756 -11.74 33.97 -3.18
C ILE A 756 -11.83 32.57 -2.56
N ILE A 757 -12.89 32.30 -1.80
CA ILE A 757 -13.14 30.98 -1.21
C ILE A 757 -13.28 29.93 -2.32
N LEU A 758 -14.04 30.19 -3.35
CA LEU A 758 -14.26 29.26 -4.46
C LEU A 758 -12.97 28.96 -5.22
N ASP A 759 -12.18 29.99 -5.56
CA ASP A 759 -10.93 29.86 -6.29
C ASP A 759 -9.89 29.06 -5.49
N THR A 760 -9.79 29.32 -4.19
CA THR A 760 -8.88 28.57 -3.31
C THR A 760 -9.33 27.13 -3.14
N LEU A 761 -10.60 26.90 -2.78
CA LEU A 761 -11.12 25.56 -2.54
C LEU A 761 -11.02 24.66 -3.76
N VAL A 762 -11.37 25.13 -4.95
CA VAL A 762 -11.34 24.31 -6.17
C VAL A 762 -9.93 23.83 -6.48
N LYS A 763 -8.92 24.66 -6.23
CA LYS A 763 -7.51 24.32 -6.46
C LYS A 763 -6.98 23.32 -5.43
N ILE A 764 -7.29 23.52 -4.13
CA ILE A 764 -6.77 22.64 -3.07
C ILE A 764 -7.46 21.28 -3.01
N VAL A 765 -8.68 21.14 -3.53
CA VAL A 765 -9.36 19.85 -3.63
C VAL A 765 -9.03 19.11 -4.94
N ALA A 766 -8.51 19.78 -5.96
CA ALA A 766 -8.25 19.22 -7.28
C ALA A 766 -7.36 17.96 -7.27
N PRO A 767 -6.34 17.83 -6.42
CA PRO A 767 -5.57 16.59 -6.33
C PRO A 767 -6.41 15.36 -5.93
N VAL A 768 -7.45 15.53 -5.11
CA VAL A 768 -8.32 14.46 -4.63
C VAL A 768 -9.60 14.36 -5.46
N LEU A 769 -10.40 15.41 -5.54
CA LEU A 769 -11.68 15.47 -6.27
C LEU A 769 -11.49 16.04 -7.67
N SER A 770 -10.62 15.39 -8.46
CA SER A 770 -10.12 15.95 -9.72
C SER A 770 -11.23 16.22 -10.74
N PHE A 771 -12.21 15.33 -10.85
CA PHE A 771 -13.32 15.49 -11.81
C PHE A 771 -14.29 16.57 -11.36
N THR A 772 -14.62 16.61 -10.08
CA THR A 772 -15.51 17.63 -9.53
C THR A 772 -14.85 19.01 -9.57
N ALA A 773 -13.57 19.10 -9.25
CA ALA A 773 -12.81 20.34 -9.35
C ALA A 773 -12.76 20.87 -10.79
N GLU A 774 -12.58 19.98 -11.78
CA GLU A 774 -12.65 20.37 -13.19
C GLU A 774 -14.02 20.88 -13.56
N GLU A 775 -15.09 20.20 -13.14
CA GLU A 775 -16.47 20.63 -13.40
C GLU A 775 -16.76 22.00 -12.77
N VAL A 776 -16.32 22.24 -11.53
CA VAL A 776 -16.43 23.55 -10.86
C VAL A 776 -15.66 24.62 -11.62
N TRP A 777 -14.39 24.32 -11.97
CA TRP A 777 -13.54 25.25 -12.70
C TRP A 777 -14.13 25.71 -14.02
N GLN A 778 -14.71 24.80 -14.80
CA GLN A 778 -15.37 25.12 -16.07
C GLN A 778 -16.61 25.97 -15.89
N ASN A 779 -17.25 26.00 -14.72
CA ASN A 779 -18.42 26.77 -14.39
C ASN A 779 -18.12 28.09 -13.61
N MET A 780 -16.86 28.36 -13.29
CA MET A 780 -16.45 29.61 -12.62
C MET A 780 -16.50 30.81 -13.56
N PRO A 781 -16.69 32.05 -13.03
CA PRO A 781 -16.61 33.27 -13.84
C PRO A 781 -15.35 33.27 -14.72
N ALA A 782 -15.54 33.76 -15.96
CA ALA A 782 -14.45 33.95 -16.91
C ALA A 782 -13.61 35.14 -16.49
N VAL A 783 -12.29 34.95 -16.35
CA VAL A 783 -11.33 36.02 -16.09
C VAL A 783 -10.19 35.94 -17.09
N GLU A 784 -9.58 37.07 -17.39
CA GLU A 784 -8.42 37.12 -18.26
C GLU A 784 -7.26 36.29 -17.66
N GLY A 785 -6.66 35.42 -18.48
CA GLY A 785 -5.57 34.54 -18.03
C GLY A 785 -6.00 33.28 -17.26
N LYS A 786 -7.30 32.99 -17.16
CA LYS A 786 -7.79 31.76 -16.57
C LYS A 786 -7.27 30.57 -17.34
N GLU A 787 -6.63 29.61 -16.63
CA GLU A 787 -6.19 28.35 -17.22
C GLU A 787 -7.38 27.55 -17.77
N GLU A 788 -7.17 26.81 -18.84
CA GLU A 788 -8.22 25.99 -19.46
C GLU A 788 -8.67 24.81 -18.62
N SER A 789 -7.83 24.38 -17.66
CA SER A 789 -8.11 23.30 -16.72
C SER A 789 -7.60 23.65 -15.32
N VAL A 790 -8.32 23.26 -14.29
CA VAL A 790 -7.85 23.38 -12.89
C VAL A 790 -6.54 22.63 -12.66
N LEU A 791 -6.28 21.59 -13.42
CA LEU A 791 -5.04 20.78 -13.32
C LEU A 791 -3.79 21.50 -13.86
N LEU A 792 -3.96 22.64 -14.50
CA LEU A 792 -2.89 23.52 -14.96
C LEU A 792 -2.61 24.68 -13.98
N THR A 793 -3.44 24.85 -12.96
CA THR A 793 -3.28 25.93 -12.00
C THR A 793 -2.11 25.69 -11.06
N ASP A 794 -1.58 26.77 -10.49
CA ASP A 794 -0.62 26.71 -9.41
C ASP A 794 -1.35 26.54 -8.06
N TRP A 795 -0.64 26.05 -7.05
CA TRP A 795 -1.13 26.02 -5.68
C TRP A 795 -1.40 27.45 -5.21
N PRO A 796 -2.51 27.71 -4.51
CA PRO A 796 -2.82 29.03 -4.03
C PRO A 796 -1.70 29.61 -3.16
N LYS A 797 -1.55 30.92 -3.15
CA LYS A 797 -0.62 31.59 -2.27
C LYS A 797 -1.28 31.87 -0.94
N ALA A 798 -0.48 31.81 0.13
CA ALA A 798 -0.92 32.21 1.46
C ALA A 798 -1.19 33.72 1.53
N HIS A 799 -2.28 34.09 2.16
CA HIS A 799 -2.72 35.45 2.38
C HIS A 799 -2.64 35.81 3.88
N LYS A 800 -1.42 36.00 4.37
CA LYS A 800 -1.16 36.26 5.80
C LYS A 800 -1.90 37.48 6.33
N GLU A 801 -2.29 38.43 5.46
CA GLU A 801 -3.12 39.57 5.79
C GLU A 801 -4.53 39.20 6.25
N TYR A 802 -4.99 37.96 5.98
CA TYR A 802 -6.28 37.47 6.48
C TYR A 802 -6.18 36.93 7.92
N LEU A 803 -5.00 36.60 8.40
CA LEU A 803 -4.76 36.07 9.75
C LEU A 803 -4.71 37.22 10.78
N ASP A 804 -5.88 37.73 11.16
CA ASP A 804 -6.05 38.74 12.20
C ASP A 804 -6.45 38.06 13.51
N ALA A 805 -5.54 38.07 14.49
CA ALA A 805 -5.72 37.40 15.79
C ALA A 805 -6.84 38.03 16.63
N ASP A 806 -7.03 39.37 16.55
CA ASP A 806 -8.09 40.08 17.28
C ASP A 806 -9.46 39.74 16.67
N LEU A 807 -9.54 39.70 15.34
CA LEU A 807 -10.75 39.26 14.63
C LEU A 807 -11.08 37.80 14.99
N ASP A 808 -10.10 36.92 14.96
CA ASP A 808 -10.27 35.49 15.31
C ASP A 808 -10.82 35.33 16.73
N ALA A 809 -10.16 35.94 17.71
CA ALA A 809 -10.56 35.85 19.12
C ALA A 809 -11.99 36.38 19.33
N ARG A 810 -12.31 37.54 18.72
CA ARG A 810 -13.64 38.17 18.80
C ARG A 810 -14.73 37.28 18.19
N TRP A 811 -14.48 36.70 17.00
CA TRP A 811 -15.45 35.81 16.36
C TRP A 811 -15.55 34.44 17.11
N ALA A 812 -14.45 33.90 17.58
CA ALA A 812 -14.48 32.68 18.35
C ALA A 812 -15.37 32.81 19.62
N GLN A 813 -15.22 33.95 20.33
CA GLN A 813 -16.06 34.29 21.48
C GLN A 813 -17.52 34.47 21.04
N PHE A 814 -17.80 35.24 19.98
CA PHE A 814 -19.18 35.42 19.50
C PHE A 814 -19.82 34.09 19.10
N LEU A 815 -19.11 33.19 18.44
CA LEU A 815 -19.61 31.88 18.03
C LEU A 815 -19.94 30.97 19.21
N SER A 816 -19.31 31.17 20.37
CA SER A 816 -19.69 30.45 21.59
C SER A 816 -21.07 30.92 22.11
N TYR A 817 -21.32 32.24 22.14
CA TYR A 817 -22.65 32.79 22.46
C TYR A 817 -23.71 32.38 21.42
N ARG A 818 -23.38 32.48 20.12
CA ARG A 818 -24.29 32.07 19.06
C ARG A 818 -24.73 30.61 19.18
N ARG A 819 -23.86 29.72 19.63
CA ARG A 819 -24.17 28.31 19.86
C ARG A 819 -25.28 28.14 20.89
N ASP A 820 -25.21 28.86 22.00
CA ASP A 820 -26.25 28.88 23.02
C ASP A 820 -27.55 29.48 22.49
N LEU A 821 -27.47 30.62 21.83
CA LEU A 821 -28.62 31.33 21.25
C LEU A 821 -29.36 30.46 20.21
N THR A 822 -28.63 29.82 19.30
CA THR A 822 -29.23 28.94 18.29
C THR A 822 -29.82 27.68 18.90
N ARG A 823 -29.24 27.14 19.98
CA ARG A 823 -29.81 26.02 20.73
C ARG A 823 -31.18 26.37 21.34
N VAL A 824 -31.31 27.58 21.92
CA VAL A 824 -32.59 28.04 22.49
C VAL A 824 -33.62 28.28 21.37
N LEU A 825 -33.21 28.83 20.22
CA LEU A 825 -34.06 28.98 19.03
C LEU A 825 -34.59 27.63 18.53
N GLU A 826 -33.73 26.62 18.41
CA GLU A 826 -34.15 25.28 18.00
C GLU A 826 -35.05 24.59 19.05
N GLY A 827 -34.85 24.88 20.33
CA GLY A 827 -35.75 24.48 21.40
C GLY A 827 -37.15 25.06 21.19
N ALA A 828 -37.25 26.37 21.01
CA ALA A 828 -38.52 27.05 20.74
C ALA A 828 -39.21 26.53 19.45
N ARG A 829 -38.45 26.17 18.44
CA ARG A 829 -38.96 25.57 17.18
C ARG A 829 -39.51 24.16 17.42
N LYS A 830 -38.80 23.31 18.21
CA LYS A 830 -39.28 21.97 18.58
C LYS A 830 -40.55 22.02 19.40
N GLU A 831 -40.72 23.07 20.23
CA GLU A 831 -41.91 23.32 21.02
C GLU A 831 -43.04 24.00 20.22
N HIS A 832 -42.82 24.21 18.91
CA HIS A 832 -43.78 24.89 18.02
C HIS A 832 -44.15 26.33 18.46
N LYS A 833 -43.31 27.01 19.23
CA LYS A 833 -43.46 28.43 19.55
C LYS A 833 -43.22 29.31 18.34
N ILE A 834 -42.30 28.89 17.46
CA ILE A 834 -42.03 29.54 16.19
C ILE A 834 -42.03 28.50 15.06
N GLY A 835 -42.39 28.88 13.86
CA GLY A 835 -42.33 28.02 12.66
C GLY A 835 -41.00 28.06 11.96
N HIS A 836 -40.50 29.26 11.66
CA HIS A 836 -39.22 29.52 11.01
C HIS A 836 -38.39 30.48 11.88
N ALA A 837 -37.07 30.49 11.76
CA ALA A 837 -36.20 31.37 12.52
C ALA A 837 -36.57 32.86 12.29
N LEU A 838 -36.92 33.26 11.05
CA LEU A 838 -37.39 34.62 10.73
C LEU A 838 -38.72 34.97 11.33
N ASP A 839 -39.48 34.04 11.92
CA ASP A 839 -40.71 34.38 12.65
C ASP A 839 -40.41 34.79 14.11
N ALA A 840 -39.15 34.69 14.57
CA ALA A 840 -38.73 34.92 15.94
C ALA A 840 -38.36 36.37 16.24
N ALA A 841 -38.81 36.84 17.44
CA ALA A 841 -38.22 37.94 18.19
C ALA A 841 -37.43 37.33 19.38
N VAL A 842 -36.16 37.66 19.46
CA VAL A 842 -35.25 37.16 20.49
C VAL A 842 -34.86 38.25 21.46
N THR A 843 -35.08 38.04 22.77
CA THR A 843 -34.58 38.95 23.79
C THR A 843 -33.50 38.24 24.61
N ILE A 844 -32.33 38.80 24.65
CA ILE A 844 -31.15 38.31 25.31
C ILE A 844 -30.95 39.12 26.58
N TYR A 845 -30.96 38.48 27.74
CA TYR A 845 -30.71 39.11 29.03
C TYR A 845 -29.31 38.73 29.47
N ALA A 846 -28.48 39.73 29.69
CA ALA A 846 -27.10 39.54 30.14
C ALA A 846 -26.65 40.69 31.03
N ASP A 847 -25.63 40.47 31.84
CA ASP A 847 -25.01 41.48 32.67
C ASP A 847 -23.48 41.34 32.62
N GLY A 848 -22.74 42.31 33.15
CA GLY A 848 -21.28 42.28 33.24
C GLY A 848 -20.59 42.08 31.89
N GLU A 849 -19.62 41.19 31.87
CA GLU A 849 -18.78 40.93 30.70
C GLU A 849 -19.59 40.42 29.49
N ASP A 850 -20.59 39.55 29.73
CA ASP A 850 -21.48 39.03 28.66
C ASP A 850 -22.24 40.15 27.98
N TYR A 851 -22.80 41.09 28.73
CA TYR A 851 -23.51 42.23 28.19
C TYR A 851 -22.55 43.16 27.42
N ASP A 852 -21.40 43.49 28.01
CA ASP A 852 -20.43 44.40 27.42
C ASP A 852 -19.86 43.84 26.10
N PHE A 853 -19.69 42.53 26.03
CA PHE A 853 -19.27 41.86 24.78
C PHE A 853 -20.42 41.84 23.74
N LEU A 854 -21.60 41.36 24.11
CA LEU A 854 -22.72 41.23 23.18
C LEU A 854 -23.23 42.61 22.67
N SER A 855 -23.06 43.68 23.47
CA SER A 855 -23.43 45.02 23.07
C SER A 855 -22.72 45.53 21.84
N GLN A 856 -21.48 45.04 21.60
CA GLN A 856 -20.72 45.37 20.39
C GLN A 856 -21.31 44.77 19.10
N TRP A 857 -22.15 43.75 19.27
CA TRP A 857 -22.81 43.05 18.16
C TRP A 857 -24.27 43.41 17.98
N GLN A 858 -24.85 44.33 18.81
CA GLN A 858 -26.27 44.58 18.91
C GLN A 858 -26.94 44.86 17.56
N ASP A 859 -26.29 45.63 16.72
CA ASP A 859 -26.85 46.00 15.41
C ASP A 859 -26.84 44.85 14.38
N GLN A 860 -26.05 43.80 14.67
CA GLN A 860 -25.87 42.63 13.82
C GLN A 860 -26.53 41.36 14.37
N LEU A 861 -26.95 41.35 15.65
CA LEU A 861 -27.47 40.15 16.29
C LEU A 861 -28.63 39.52 15.52
N ALA A 862 -29.59 40.27 15.05
CA ALA A 862 -30.71 39.74 14.28
C ALA A 862 -30.26 39.06 13.00
N THR A 863 -29.32 39.65 12.27
CA THR A 863 -28.74 39.12 11.03
C THR A 863 -27.95 37.86 11.32
N LEU A 864 -27.08 37.90 12.34
CA LEU A 864 -26.17 36.76 12.68
C LEU A 864 -26.93 35.57 13.29
N LEU A 865 -28.09 35.80 13.89
CA LEU A 865 -29.00 34.77 14.39
C LEU A 865 -30.05 34.33 13.35
N ILE A 866 -30.16 35.07 12.24
CA ILE A 866 -31.16 34.84 11.18
C ILE A 866 -32.59 34.92 11.76
N VAL A 867 -32.84 35.98 12.53
CA VAL A 867 -34.14 36.23 13.15
C VAL A 867 -34.68 37.60 12.74
N SER A 868 -35.97 37.85 12.88
CA SER A 868 -36.53 39.14 12.53
C SER A 868 -36.17 40.28 13.52
N GLU A 869 -36.04 39.92 14.78
CA GLU A 869 -35.72 40.89 15.84
C GLU A 869 -34.78 40.23 16.90
N ALA A 870 -33.75 40.96 17.31
CA ALA A 870 -32.90 40.58 18.41
C ALA A 870 -32.62 41.81 19.31
N LYS A 871 -32.94 41.73 20.58
CA LYS A 871 -32.72 42.78 21.58
C LYS A 871 -31.80 42.28 22.68
N LEU A 872 -30.80 43.05 23.06
CA LEU A 872 -29.98 42.83 24.23
C LEU A 872 -30.49 43.74 25.36
N VAL A 873 -30.77 43.13 26.52
CA VAL A 873 -31.35 43.80 27.72
C VAL A 873 -30.44 43.57 28.91
N LYS A 874 -30.11 44.63 29.61
CA LYS A 874 -29.36 44.55 30.87
C LYS A 874 -30.31 44.39 32.04
N GLY A 875 -30.10 43.39 32.87
CA GLY A 875 -30.86 43.14 34.06
C GLY A 875 -31.51 41.77 34.14
N GLU A 876 -32.40 41.62 35.15
CA GLU A 876 -33.01 40.32 35.45
C GLU A 876 -33.94 39.82 34.34
N ALA A 877 -33.78 38.58 34.01
CA ALA A 877 -34.57 37.88 33.01
C ALA A 877 -35.92 37.41 33.61
N PRO A 878 -37.00 37.34 32.84
CA PRO A 878 -38.27 36.81 33.24
C PRO A 878 -38.16 35.28 33.49
N ALA A 879 -39.12 34.71 34.21
CA ALA A 879 -39.09 33.33 34.68
C ALA A 879 -39.08 32.29 33.51
N GLU A 880 -39.63 32.65 32.34
CA GLU A 880 -39.66 31.82 31.13
C GLU A 880 -38.35 31.83 30.32
N ALA A 881 -37.38 32.66 30.68
CA ALA A 881 -36.13 32.75 29.98
C ALA A 881 -35.27 31.48 30.16
N VAL A 882 -34.72 31.01 29.09
CA VAL A 882 -33.86 29.82 29.04
C VAL A 882 -32.40 30.21 29.19
N ALA A 883 -31.67 29.63 30.12
CA ALA A 883 -30.25 29.88 30.34
C ALA A 883 -29.39 29.29 29.20
N GLY A 884 -28.29 29.93 28.92
CA GLY A 884 -27.23 29.37 28.05
C GLY A 884 -26.66 28.10 28.69
N GLU A 885 -25.99 27.29 27.92
CA GLU A 885 -25.27 26.09 28.36
C GLU A 885 -23.84 26.42 28.75
N ASP A 886 -23.14 27.07 27.82
CA ASP A 886 -21.75 27.53 28.02
C ASP A 886 -21.74 28.87 28.80
N HIS A 887 -22.76 29.71 28.56
CA HIS A 887 -22.93 31.05 29.20
C HIS A 887 -24.20 31.07 30.06
N GLY A 888 -24.15 30.40 31.21
CA GLY A 888 -25.31 30.18 32.10
C GLY A 888 -25.93 31.44 32.69
N ASP A 889 -25.19 32.54 32.78
CA ASP A 889 -25.67 33.83 33.26
C ASP A 889 -26.45 34.59 32.17
N MET A 890 -26.21 34.29 30.91
CA MET A 890 -27.02 34.75 29.77
C MET A 890 -28.33 33.96 29.73
N LYS A 891 -29.45 34.65 29.64
CA LYS A 891 -30.79 34.04 29.52
C LYS A 891 -31.49 34.59 28.28
N VAL A 892 -32.26 33.73 27.65
CA VAL A 892 -32.85 34.05 26.32
C VAL A 892 -34.35 33.76 26.35
N VAL A 893 -35.11 34.71 25.84
CA VAL A 893 -36.54 34.56 25.54
C VAL A 893 -36.74 34.58 24.04
N VAL A 894 -37.43 33.56 23.54
CA VAL A 894 -37.82 33.46 22.13
C VAL A 894 -39.36 33.53 22.05
N ALA A 895 -39.85 34.50 21.33
CA ALA A 895 -41.28 34.70 21.08
C ALA A 895 -41.55 34.87 19.55
N PRO A 896 -42.78 34.58 19.09
CA PRO A 896 -43.15 34.97 17.73
C PRO A 896 -43.09 36.51 17.57
N SER A 897 -42.57 37.01 16.45
CA SER A 897 -42.59 38.43 16.13
C SER A 897 -44.05 38.87 15.93
N THR A 898 -44.39 40.05 16.50
CA THR A 898 -45.70 40.65 16.36
C THR A 898 -45.82 41.61 15.19
N ALA A 899 -44.68 41.92 14.54
CA ALA A 899 -44.63 42.80 13.37
C ALA A 899 -45.14 42.10 12.09
N GLU A 900 -45.57 42.85 11.11
CA GLU A 900 -45.99 42.31 9.83
C GLU A 900 -44.82 41.75 9.03
N LYS A 901 -45.08 40.68 8.23
CA LYS A 901 -44.07 40.01 7.40
C LYS A 901 -43.88 40.74 6.08
N CYS A 902 -42.67 41.07 5.76
CA CYS A 902 -42.33 41.61 4.42
C CYS A 902 -42.41 40.49 3.36
N GLU A 903 -43.20 40.72 2.31
CA GLU A 903 -43.39 39.73 1.22
C GLU A 903 -42.13 39.46 0.40
N ARG A 904 -41.09 40.33 0.44
CA ARG A 904 -39.88 40.19 -0.33
C ARG A 904 -38.74 39.49 0.44
N CYS A 905 -38.39 40.01 1.64
CA CYS A 905 -37.31 39.46 2.42
C CYS A 905 -37.75 38.47 3.51
N TRP A 906 -39.08 38.37 3.79
CA TRP A 906 -39.72 37.49 4.75
C TRP A 906 -39.38 37.81 6.22
N ILE A 907 -38.65 38.90 6.48
CA ILE A 907 -38.42 39.44 7.83
C ILE A 907 -39.68 40.12 8.33
N HIS A 908 -40.04 39.94 9.59
CA HIS A 908 -41.10 40.69 10.24
C HIS A 908 -40.55 42.05 10.68
N SER A 909 -41.24 43.16 10.34
CA SER A 909 -40.76 44.51 10.64
C SER A 909 -41.89 45.49 10.79
N ASP A 910 -41.81 46.35 11.80
CA ASP A 910 -42.75 47.45 12.03
C ASP A 910 -42.76 48.48 10.89
N THR A 911 -41.79 48.40 9.99
CA THR A 911 -41.70 49.32 8.83
C THR A 911 -42.43 48.77 7.60
N VAL A 912 -43.09 47.61 7.67
CA VAL A 912 -43.92 47.11 6.58
C VAL A 912 -45.10 48.09 6.35
N GLY A 913 -45.31 48.47 5.12
CA GLY A 913 -46.34 49.41 4.75
C GLY A 913 -45.96 50.89 4.88
N SER A 914 -44.74 51.21 5.26
CA SER A 914 -44.25 52.60 5.35
C SER A 914 -44.14 53.32 3.99
N ASP A 915 -43.98 52.58 2.90
CA ASP A 915 -43.95 53.10 1.53
C ASP A 915 -45.28 52.84 0.82
N PRO A 916 -46.01 53.91 0.40
CA PRO A 916 -47.28 53.76 -0.27
C PRO A 916 -47.20 53.02 -1.62
N ASN A 917 -46.07 53.05 -2.29
CA ASN A 917 -45.84 52.31 -3.54
C ASN A 917 -45.62 50.82 -3.34
N HIS A 918 -45.16 50.43 -2.14
CA HIS A 918 -44.85 49.07 -1.76
C HIS A 918 -45.42 48.69 -0.38
N PRO A 919 -46.78 48.66 -0.24
CA PRO A 919 -47.46 48.61 1.05
C PRO A 919 -47.28 47.28 1.79
N THR A 920 -46.72 46.25 1.16
CA THR A 920 -46.44 44.93 1.79
C THR A 920 -44.94 44.72 2.03
N LEU A 921 -44.10 45.74 1.79
CA LEU A 921 -42.67 45.64 1.99
C LEU A 921 -42.21 46.45 3.20
N CYS A 922 -41.13 45.98 3.82
CA CYS A 922 -40.39 46.76 4.82
C CYS A 922 -39.65 47.94 4.15
N ALA A 923 -39.33 49.00 4.91
CA ALA A 923 -38.64 50.18 4.41
C ALA A 923 -37.36 49.86 3.62
N ARG A 924 -36.56 48.86 4.07
CA ARG A 924 -35.34 48.41 3.38
C ARG A 924 -35.65 47.89 1.97
N CYS A 925 -36.60 46.98 1.88
CA CYS A 925 -36.97 46.39 0.59
C CYS A 925 -37.64 47.37 -0.35
N ALA A 926 -38.43 48.32 0.17
CA ALA A 926 -39.01 49.38 -0.61
C ALA A 926 -37.93 50.32 -1.18
N ALA A 927 -36.95 50.74 -0.38
CA ALA A 927 -35.83 51.58 -0.82
C ALA A 927 -34.99 50.90 -1.93
N VAL A 928 -34.77 49.60 -1.87
CA VAL A 928 -34.05 48.85 -2.93
C VAL A 928 -34.78 48.87 -4.25
N LEU A 929 -36.12 48.94 -4.26
CA LEU A 929 -36.95 48.90 -5.48
C LEU A 929 -37.37 50.32 -5.99
N SER A 930 -37.20 51.35 -5.19
CA SER A 930 -37.60 52.71 -5.51
C SER A 930 -36.55 53.50 -6.28
N GLU A 931 -35.34 53.03 -6.39
CA GLU A 931 -34.21 53.55 -7.13
C GLU A 931 -33.89 52.72 -8.37
#